data_597767d8e94ef4435f93705a4a199af2
#
_entry.id   597767d8e94ef4435f93705a4a199af2
#
_cell.length_a   1.000
_cell.length_b   1.000
_cell.length_c   1.000
_cell.angle_alpha   90.00
_cell.angle_beta   90.00
_cell.angle_gamma   90.00
#
_symmetry.space_group_name_H-M   'P 1'
#
loop_
_entity.id
_entity.type
_entity.pdbx_description
1 polymer ?
#
loop_
_entity_poly.entity_id
_entity_poly.type
_entity_poly.pdbx_seq_one_letter_code
_entity_poly.pdbx_strand_id
1 'polypeptide(L)'
;MKKLFLFFILSSYFLNAQQNEVKLDLNKTNDLKVSESEGIYDLETTGKDPYIFSLPISSKINPENSQLTFQYFCPTGVDFIEVMFYSNEEIKASKILRDIGSTEGWIEFKIEISEELKNWGEKGDMIRLDFGAAPDLKLQVKNIKFRSLTSREKEILAQKEEKKSQEKILENNLKNYLDKDYDQAITMVLIRNNEVVITGEIVANKEIFLAEVPIYQNLTELDTFQFLEPLKMNTENFKVSVDRKINRNGFIEDRVLSKWVLLEKNSDKYSLVSHARYADSIVPKYTYSFVKPSTKKGLGGYSAGREAPSSDLDDLGITSATVNIWINGIFRSQASEENMPFEYMEKTYYVNKEEVEKYDKTMLSTAAKNIEVSAILLVAKASGSTDKEIGRILQHPDTDPAGIYAMPNMTTPEGVQYYAAILDFLAERYSRPDKKYGRIHHWIIHNEVDAGWVWTNAGEKEVLVFMDLYHKSMRMSYNIARKYNPNSKVFISLTHYWNWTSNPYFYHSRELLEQLLDYSHTEGDFEWAIAQHPYPEDLREPKTWLDKKVSFDFDTKLITFKNTEVLNAWVKQPEVLYKGKKRTVYLSENGTNSPTYSVKDLKEQAAGMAYALKKIKYLDGIDGFQYHNWQDNRKEGGLRIGLRRFPDAEEDPGGKKPVWYVYEAFGTSHEDEVFDQYKEIIGIENWDEIRHKEPIGKKKVE
;
A
#
# COMPACT_ATOMS: atom_id res chain seq x y z
N MET A 1 -21.60 -62.72 14.39
CA MET A 1 -22.15 -61.38 14.17
C MET A 1 -21.11 -60.23 14.27
N LYS A 2 -20.18 -60.22 15.20
CA LYS A 2 -19.16 -59.13 15.31
C LYS A 2 -18.18 -58.99 14.14
N LYS A 3 -17.85 -60.02 13.39
CA LYS A 3 -16.95 -59.94 12.22
C LYS A 3 -17.65 -59.41 10.95
N LEU A 4 -18.97 -59.59 10.83
CA LEU A 4 -19.70 -59.06 9.68
C LEU A 4 -19.96 -57.55 9.77
N PHE A 5 -20.09 -57.01 11.02
CA PHE A 5 -20.28 -55.56 11.25
C PHE A 5 -19.02 -54.73 10.98
N LEU A 6 -17.82 -55.32 11.21
CA LEU A 6 -16.56 -54.64 10.95
C LEU A 6 -16.27 -54.52 9.43
N PHE A 7 -16.74 -55.49 8.66
CA PHE A 7 -16.57 -55.48 7.20
C PHE A 7 -17.46 -54.48 6.51
N PHE A 8 -18.67 -54.23 7.05
CA PHE A 8 -19.61 -53.24 6.53
C PHE A 8 -19.15 -51.79 6.87
N ILE A 9 -18.55 -51.58 8.01
CA ILE A 9 -18.01 -50.25 8.40
C ILE A 9 -16.75 -49.93 7.57
N LEU A 10 -15.87 -50.91 7.34
CA LEU A 10 -14.69 -50.71 6.50
C LEU A 10 -15.10 -50.53 5.02
N SER A 11 -16.11 -51.21 4.51
CA SER A 11 -16.58 -51.03 3.14
C SER A 11 -17.26 -49.68 2.91
N SER A 12 -17.98 -49.15 3.91
CA SER A 12 -18.59 -47.81 3.84
C SER A 12 -17.52 -46.68 3.92
N TYR A 13 -16.44 -46.87 4.67
CA TYR A 13 -15.32 -45.94 4.68
C TYR A 13 -14.55 -45.97 3.34
N PHE A 14 -14.37 -47.13 2.71
CA PHE A 14 -13.74 -47.25 1.39
C PHE A 14 -14.62 -46.65 0.29
N LEU A 15 -15.91 -46.82 0.35
CA LEU A 15 -16.89 -46.24 -0.62
C LEU A 15 -16.95 -44.72 -0.53
N ASN A 16 -16.93 -44.14 0.65
CA ASN A 16 -16.90 -42.69 0.84
C ASN A 16 -15.54 -42.09 0.44
N ALA A 17 -14.43 -42.83 0.61
CA ALA A 17 -13.11 -42.36 0.21
C ALA A 17 -12.95 -42.28 -1.33
N GLN A 18 -13.61 -43.17 -2.11
CA GLN A 18 -13.62 -43.14 -3.56
C GLN A 18 -14.55 -42.06 -4.17
N GLN A 19 -15.60 -41.64 -3.45
CA GLN A 19 -16.56 -40.64 -3.94
C GLN A 19 -16.01 -39.20 -3.97
N ASN A 20 -14.94 -38.91 -3.23
CA ASN A 20 -14.38 -37.56 -3.09
C ASN A 20 -13.05 -37.36 -3.85
N GLU A 21 -12.55 -38.39 -4.55
CA GLU A 21 -11.34 -38.31 -5.34
C GLU A 21 -11.58 -37.63 -6.69
N VAL A 22 -10.70 -36.71 -7.05
CA VAL A 22 -10.73 -35.98 -8.32
C VAL A 22 -9.67 -36.57 -9.25
N LYS A 23 -10.08 -37.04 -10.42
CA LYS A 23 -9.17 -37.52 -11.46
C LYS A 23 -9.00 -36.47 -12.55
N LEU A 24 -7.78 -36.34 -13.07
CA LEU A 24 -7.50 -35.42 -14.18
C LEU A 24 -7.81 -36.13 -15.52
N ASP A 25 -8.27 -35.31 -16.48
CA ASP A 25 -8.54 -35.77 -17.85
C ASP A 25 -7.28 -35.54 -18.71
N LEU A 26 -6.54 -36.62 -18.98
CA LEU A 26 -5.29 -36.57 -19.74
C LEU A 26 -5.48 -36.09 -21.19
N ASN A 27 -6.73 -36.04 -21.69
CA ASN A 27 -7.06 -35.59 -23.04
C ASN A 27 -7.54 -34.10 -23.06
N LYS A 28 -7.74 -33.51 -21.91
CA LYS A 28 -8.26 -32.12 -21.81
C LYS A 28 -7.19 -31.18 -21.19
N THR A 29 -6.14 -30.96 -21.98
CA THR A 29 -4.96 -30.19 -21.58
C THR A 29 -4.63 -29.11 -22.63
N ASN A 30 -3.87 -28.09 -22.22
CA ASN A 30 -3.28 -27.09 -23.10
C ASN A 30 -1.83 -26.85 -22.65
N ASP A 31 -0.92 -26.63 -23.58
CA ASP A 31 0.50 -26.34 -23.30
C ASP A 31 1.15 -27.27 -22.24
N LEU A 32 0.70 -28.53 -22.17
CA LEU A 32 1.07 -29.47 -21.12
C LEU A 32 1.18 -30.89 -21.65
N LYS A 33 2.33 -31.54 -21.42
CA LYS A 33 2.45 -32.99 -21.51
C LYS A 33 2.13 -33.61 -20.17
N VAL A 34 1.31 -34.63 -20.15
CA VAL A 34 0.88 -35.31 -18.94
C VAL A 34 0.95 -36.82 -19.09
N SER A 35 1.39 -37.48 -18.04
CA SER A 35 1.27 -38.93 -17.87
C SER A 35 0.85 -39.24 -16.44
N GLU A 36 0.25 -40.44 -16.24
CA GLU A 36 -0.21 -40.89 -14.92
C GLU A 36 0.34 -42.28 -14.65
N SER A 37 0.89 -42.47 -13.47
CA SER A 37 1.33 -43.75 -12.97
C SER A 37 1.11 -43.85 -11.48
N GLU A 38 0.43 -44.88 -11.02
CA GLU A 38 0.16 -45.18 -9.59
C GLU A 38 -0.52 -43.98 -8.82
N GLY A 39 -1.37 -43.21 -9.54
CA GLY A 39 -2.06 -42.06 -8.96
C GLY A 39 -1.22 -40.78 -8.87
N ILE A 40 -0.03 -40.76 -9.48
CA ILE A 40 0.84 -39.60 -9.63
C ILE A 40 0.73 -39.10 -11.07
N TYR A 41 0.40 -37.85 -11.25
CA TYR A 41 0.41 -37.15 -12.54
C TYR A 41 1.75 -36.44 -12.69
N ASP A 42 2.53 -36.86 -13.70
CA ASP A 42 3.75 -36.20 -14.15
C ASP A 42 3.38 -35.15 -15.20
N LEU A 43 3.75 -33.90 -14.97
CA LEU A 43 3.39 -32.75 -15.78
C LEU A 43 4.65 -32.02 -16.27
N GLU A 44 4.72 -31.75 -17.59
CA GLU A 44 5.77 -30.94 -18.22
C GLU A 44 5.12 -29.84 -19.06
N THR A 45 5.33 -28.58 -18.68
CA THR A 45 4.77 -27.44 -19.41
C THR A 45 5.48 -27.23 -20.74
N THR A 46 4.74 -26.93 -21.81
CA THR A 46 5.28 -26.76 -23.15
C THR A 46 5.03 -25.38 -23.77
N GLY A 47 4.29 -24.52 -23.07
CA GLY A 47 3.93 -23.21 -23.55
C GLY A 47 3.65 -22.23 -22.40
N LYS A 48 2.90 -21.18 -22.68
CA LYS A 48 2.66 -20.07 -21.76
C LYS A 48 1.33 -20.14 -21.01
N ASP A 49 0.45 -21.06 -21.37
CA ASP A 49 -0.87 -21.27 -20.76
C ASP A 49 -1.08 -22.77 -20.43
N PRO A 50 -0.22 -23.38 -19.56
CA PRO A 50 -0.28 -24.79 -19.25
C PRO A 50 -1.39 -25.10 -18.25
N TYR A 51 -2.39 -25.87 -18.68
CA TYR A 51 -3.47 -26.31 -17.80
C TYR A 51 -3.99 -27.72 -18.10
N ILE A 52 -4.70 -28.28 -17.12
CA ILE A 52 -5.40 -29.55 -17.22
C ILE A 52 -6.77 -29.48 -16.51
N PHE A 53 -7.79 -30.07 -17.13
CA PHE A 53 -9.09 -30.25 -16.49
C PHE A 53 -9.19 -31.56 -15.72
N SER A 54 -10.05 -31.59 -14.72
CA SER A 54 -10.50 -32.86 -14.14
C SER A 54 -11.51 -33.55 -15.04
N LEU A 55 -11.70 -34.86 -14.81
CA LEU A 55 -12.94 -35.54 -15.21
C LEU A 55 -14.14 -34.86 -14.47
N PRO A 56 -15.37 -35.00 -15.00
CA PRO A 56 -16.54 -34.44 -14.35
C PRO A 56 -16.67 -34.89 -12.88
N ILE A 57 -16.92 -33.92 -12.01
CA ILE A 57 -17.12 -34.15 -10.58
C ILE A 57 -18.55 -34.67 -10.35
N SER A 58 -18.68 -35.72 -9.56
CA SER A 58 -19.95 -36.36 -9.26
C SER A 58 -20.46 -36.16 -7.84
N SER A 59 -19.72 -35.45 -7.02
CA SER A 59 -20.03 -35.21 -5.61
C SER A 59 -20.37 -33.76 -5.36
N LYS A 60 -21.58 -33.47 -4.93
CA LYS A 60 -22.02 -32.14 -4.52
C LYS A 60 -21.18 -31.64 -3.34
N ILE A 61 -20.69 -30.40 -3.45
CA ILE A 61 -19.99 -29.75 -2.35
C ILE A 61 -20.95 -29.47 -1.21
N ASN A 62 -20.55 -29.83 0.00
CA ASN A 62 -21.28 -29.64 1.25
C ASN A 62 -20.28 -29.49 2.41
N PRO A 63 -20.71 -29.18 3.65
CA PRO A 63 -19.81 -28.99 4.79
C PRO A 63 -18.89 -30.20 5.11
N GLU A 64 -19.24 -31.40 4.64
CA GLU A 64 -18.44 -32.61 4.86
C GLU A 64 -17.32 -32.79 3.82
N ASN A 65 -17.35 -32.06 2.69
CA ASN A 65 -16.36 -32.11 1.62
C ASN A 65 -15.99 -30.71 1.08
N SER A 66 -16.00 -29.70 1.93
CA SER A 66 -15.78 -28.28 1.57
C SER A 66 -14.32 -27.89 1.38
N GLN A 67 -13.37 -28.81 1.56
CA GLN A 67 -11.94 -28.54 1.36
C GLN A 67 -11.41 -29.33 0.17
N LEU A 68 -10.97 -28.67 -0.90
CA LEU A 68 -10.18 -29.29 -1.96
C LEU A 68 -8.72 -29.36 -1.53
N THR A 69 -8.11 -30.53 -1.65
CA THR A 69 -6.67 -30.72 -1.39
C THR A 69 -6.01 -31.52 -2.49
N PHE A 70 -4.74 -31.23 -2.74
CA PHE A 70 -3.85 -32.09 -3.53
C PHE A 70 -2.41 -31.91 -3.05
N GLN A 71 -1.56 -32.89 -3.36
CA GLN A 71 -0.13 -32.79 -3.12
C GLN A 71 0.59 -32.47 -4.43
N TYR A 72 1.55 -31.55 -4.38
CA TYR A 72 2.40 -31.24 -5.52
C TYR A 72 3.88 -31.30 -5.16
N PHE A 73 4.71 -31.52 -6.17
CA PHE A 73 6.16 -31.50 -6.09
C PHE A 73 6.70 -30.77 -7.34
N CYS A 74 7.45 -29.68 -7.12
CA CYS A 74 8.06 -28.86 -8.18
C CYS A 74 9.46 -28.43 -7.77
N PRO A 75 10.53 -29.14 -8.19
CA PRO A 75 11.91 -28.85 -7.77
C PRO A 75 12.43 -27.47 -8.16
N THR A 76 11.91 -26.89 -9.24
CA THR A 76 12.34 -25.57 -9.74
C THR A 76 11.49 -24.41 -9.20
N GLY A 77 10.34 -24.73 -8.57
CA GLY A 77 9.31 -23.74 -8.25
C GLY A 77 8.46 -23.36 -9.48
N VAL A 78 7.37 -22.67 -9.24
CA VAL A 78 6.43 -22.18 -10.26
C VAL A 78 5.89 -20.81 -9.84
N ASP A 79 5.63 -19.92 -10.81
CA ASP A 79 5.14 -18.58 -10.53
C ASP A 79 3.79 -18.58 -9.82
N PHE A 80 2.91 -19.50 -10.22
CA PHE A 80 1.60 -19.68 -9.57
C PHE A 80 1.05 -21.09 -9.84
N ILE A 81 0.16 -21.54 -8.95
CA ILE A 81 -0.81 -22.59 -9.21
C ILE A 81 -2.20 -21.96 -9.05
N GLU A 82 -3.05 -22.06 -10.07
CA GLU A 82 -4.43 -21.59 -10.01
C GLU A 82 -5.38 -22.76 -10.15
N VAL A 83 -6.44 -22.75 -9.35
CA VAL A 83 -7.54 -23.70 -9.44
C VAL A 83 -8.80 -22.96 -9.80
N MET A 84 -9.38 -23.29 -10.93
CA MET A 84 -10.63 -22.72 -11.41
C MET A 84 -11.77 -23.75 -11.30
N PHE A 85 -12.92 -23.32 -10.85
CA PHE A 85 -14.12 -24.13 -10.71
C PHE A 85 -15.08 -23.82 -11.86
N TYR A 86 -15.35 -24.80 -12.70
CA TYR A 86 -16.21 -24.68 -13.89
C TYR A 86 -17.56 -25.34 -13.70
N SER A 87 -18.62 -24.67 -14.15
CA SER A 87 -19.96 -25.23 -14.32
C SER A 87 -20.52 -24.77 -15.65
N ASN A 88 -20.98 -25.71 -16.49
CA ASN A 88 -21.49 -25.44 -17.85
C ASN A 88 -20.55 -24.56 -18.69
N GLU A 89 -19.25 -24.87 -18.67
CA GLU A 89 -18.18 -24.15 -19.39
C GLU A 89 -17.90 -22.72 -18.88
N GLU A 90 -18.56 -22.26 -17.83
CA GLU A 90 -18.31 -20.96 -17.18
C GLU A 90 -17.48 -21.11 -15.92
N ILE A 91 -16.55 -20.18 -15.69
CA ILE A 91 -15.82 -20.07 -14.42
C ILE A 91 -16.76 -19.54 -13.35
N LYS A 92 -16.94 -20.28 -12.27
CA LYS A 92 -17.76 -19.85 -11.10
C LYS A 92 -16.90 -19.24 -10.00
N ALA A 93 -15.67 -19.74 -9.82
CA ALA A 93 -14.69 -19.19 -8.90
C ALA A 93 -13.28 -19.59 -9.33
N SER A 94 -12.28 -18.84 -8.89
CA SER A 94 -10.89 -19.26 -8.98
C SER A 94 -10.12 -18.95 -7.68
N LYS A 95 -9.08 -19.71 -7.42
CA LYS A 95 -8.14 -19.50 -6.31
C LYS A 95 -6.71 -19.67 -6.85
N ILE A 96 -5.88 -18.68 -6.59
CA ILE A 96 -4.49 -18.65 -7.07
C ILE A 96 -3.52 -18.54 -5.90
N LEU A 97 -2.47 -19.34 -5.93
CA LEU A 97 -1.30 -19.24 -5.06
C LEU A 97 -0.11 -18.79 -5.92
N ARG A 98 0.59 -17.74 -5.50
CA ARG A 98 1.70 -17.13 -6.26
C ARG A 98 3.06 -17.40 -5.61
N ASP A 99 4.11 -17.26 -6.42
CA ASP A 99 5.53 -17.35 -5.99
C ASP A 99 5.82 -18.62 -5.20
N ILE A 100 5.42 -19.76 -5.76
CA ILE A 100 5.63 -21.08 -5.17
C ILE A 100 7.07 -21.47 -5.41
N GLY A 101 7.89 -21.39 -4.35
CA GLY A 101 9.31 -21.76 -4.39
C GLY A 101 9.55 -23.22 -4.74
N SER A 102 10.82 -23.57 -5.00
CA SER A 102 11.23 -24.96 -5.19
C SER A 102 10.86 -25.83 -3.98
N THR A 103 10.41 -27.05 -4.26
CA THR A 103 10.04 -28.00 -3.22
C THR A 103 11.11 -29.09 -3.08
N GLU A 104 11.52 -29.41 -1.84
CA GLU A 104 12.40 -30.55 -1.53
C GLU A 104 11.62 -31.87 -1.36
N GLY A 105 10.29 -31.76 -1.23
CA GLY A 105 9.37 -32.89 -1.02
C GLY A 105 7.95 -32.53 -1.43
N TRP A 106 7.02 -33.45 -1.15
CA TRP A 106 5.60 -33.22 -1.42
C TRP A 106 5.00 -32.16 -0.49
N ILE A 107 4.36 -31.14 -1.07
CA ILE A 107 3.64 -30.09 -0.35
C ILE A 107 2.14 -30.23 -0.60
N GLU A 108 1.32 -30.08 0.43
CA GLU A 108 -0.13 -30.11 0.31
C GLU A 108 -0.67 -28.73 -0.03
N PHE A 109 -1.37 -28.62 -1.15
CA PHE A 109 -2.17 -27.47 -1.53
C PHE A 109 -3.58 -27.63 -0.95
N LYS A 110 -4.13 -26.54 -0.39
CA LYS A 110 -5.45 -26.55 0.24
C LYS A 110 -6.25 -25.37 -0.23
N ILE A 111 -7.49 -25.63 -0.61
CA ILE A 111 -8.47 -24.60 -0.97
C ILE A 111 -9.75 -24.85 -0.20
N GLU A 112 -10.20 -23.86 0.55
CA GLU A 112 -11.53 -23.83 1.12
C GLU A 112 -12.54 -23.43 0.05
N ILE A 113 -13.64 -24.17 -0.02
CA ILE A 113 -14.73 -23.91 -0.96
C ILE A 113 -15.65 -22.86 -0.36
N SER A 114 -15.69 -21.69 -1.01
CA SER A 114 -16.51 -20.55 -0.59
C SER A 114 -18.02 -20.77 -0.79
N GLU A 115 -18.84 -19.93 -0.16
CA GLU A 115 -20.30 -19.90 -0.33
C GLU A 115 -20.73 -19.77 -1.80
N GLU A 116 -19.94 -19.12 -2.66
CA GLU A 116 -20.17 -19.00 -4.10
C GLU A 116 -20.28 -20.35 -4.80
N LEU A 117 -19.65 -21.40 -4.24
CA LEU A 117 -19.64 -22.77 -4.75
C LEU A 117 -20.60 -23.70 -3.99
N LYS A 118 -21.51 -23.20 -3.18
CA LYS A 118 -22.41 -23.97 -2.29
C LYS A 118 -23.22 -25.06 -3.01
N ASN A 119 -23.51 -24.92 -4.30
CA ASN A 119 -24.24 -25.89 -5.12
C ASN A 119 -23.41 -26.46 -6.27
N TRP A 120 -22.12 -26.24 -6.25
CA TRP A 120 -21.19 -26.74 -7.25
C TRP A 120 -20.84 -28.22 -6.96
N GLY A 121 -20.40 -28.96 -8.01
CA GLY A 121 -20.04 -30.38 -7.94
C GLY A 121 -21.12 -31.34 -8.41
N GLU A 122 -22.20 -30.84 -9.00
CA GLU A 122 -23.27 -31.65 -9.63
C GLU A 122 -23.16 -31.59 -11.17
N LYS A 123 -23.58 -32.68 -11.85
CA LYS A 123 -23.87 -32.68 -13.29
C LYS A 123 -22.75 -32.29 -14.25
N GLY A 124 -21.52 -32.71 -13.98
CA GLY A 124 -20.42 -32.48 -14.93
C GLY A 124 -19.58 -31.25 -14.69
N ASP A 125 -19.69 -30.65 -13.52
CA ASP A 125 -18.78 -29.60 -13.05
C ASP A 125 -17.35 -30.14 -13.01
N MET A 126 -16.37 -29.29 -13.29
CA MET A 126 -14.95 -29.67 -13.40
C MET A 126 -14.07 -28.64 -12.69
N ILE A 127 -12.91 -29.06 -12.22
CA ILE A 127 -11.82 -28.13 -11.88
C ILE A 127 -10.82 -28.07 -13.05
N ARG A 128 -10.20 -26.93 -13.21
CA ARG A 128 -9.03 -26.70 -14.06
C ARG A 128 -7.86 -26.34 -13.16
N LEU A 129 -6.71 -26.96 -13.38
CA LEU A 129 -5.47 -26.65 -12.69
C LEU A 129 -4.51 -26.00 -13.69
N ASP A 130 -4.02 -24.80 -13.37
CA ASP A 130 -3.07 -24.05 -14.16
C ASP A 130 -1.73 -23.97 -13.41
N PHE A 131 -0.60 -24.11 -14.14
CA PHE A 131 0.73 -24.24 -13.56
C PHE A 131 1.72 -23.24 -14.16
N GLY A 132 1.68 -21.99 -13.69
CA GLY A 132 2.59 -20.93 -14.15
C GLY A 132 2.35 -20.50 -15.59
N ALA A 133 3.31 -19.76 -16.15
CA ALA A 133 3.29 -19.25 -17.51
C ALA A 133 4.62 -19.49 -18.26
N ALA A 134 5.44 -20.42 -17.79
CA ALA A 134 6.74 -20.77 -18.37
C ALA A 134 6.74 -22.17 -18.97
N PRO A 135 7.38 -22.41 -20.13
CA PRO A 135 7.62 -23.73 -20.65
C PRO A 135 8.71 -24.48 -19.86
N ASP A 136 8.84 -25.76 -20.11
CA ASP A 136 9.89 -26.65 -19.58
C ASP A 136 9.89 -26.83 -18.04
N LEU A 137 8.80 -26.45 -17.37
CA LEU A 137 8.61 -26.76 -15.95
C LEU A 137 8.20 -28.22 -15.79
N LYS A 138 8.84 -28.93 -14.85
CA LYS A 138 8.49 -30.29 -14.47
C LYS A 138 7.94 -30.33 -13.07
N LEU A 139 6.73 -30.81 -12.92
CA LEU A 139 6.06 -30.95 -11.64
C LEU A 139 5.23 -32.23 -11.57
N GLN A 140 4.89 -32.61 -10.36
CA GLN A 140 4.06 -33.78 -10.10
C GLN A 140 2.88 -33.39 -9.21
N VAL A 141 1.73 -34.01 -9.44
CA VAL A 141 0.51 -33.81 -8.62
C VAL A 141 -0.08 -35.18 -8.28
N LYS A 142 -0.60 -35.31 -7.05
CA LYS A 142 -1.30 -36.52 -6.60
C LYS A 142 -2.32 -36.21 -5.50
N ASN A 143 -3.12 -37.23 -5.15
CA ASN A 143 -4.07 -37.20 -4.04
C ASN A 143 -5.06 -36.01 -4.11
N ILE A 144 -5.55 -35.72 -5.32
CA ILE A 144 -6.53 -34.65 -5.55
C ILE A 144 -7.88 -35.14 -5.00
N LYS A 145 -8.43 -34.45 -4.01
CA LYS A 145 -9.69 -34.87 -3.38
C LYS A 145 -10.40 -33.72 -2.67
N PHE A 146 -11.69 -33.87 -2.53
CA PHE A 146 -12.50 -33.10 -1.59
C PHE A 146 -12.56 -33.82 -0.25
N ARG A 147 -12.47 -33.09 0.84
CA ARG A 147 -12.62 -33.60 2.20
C ARG A 147 -13.29 -32.60 3.14
N SER A 148 -13.70 -33.08 4.30
CA SER A 148 -14.10 -32.19 5.40
C SER A 148 -12.91 -31.44 5.97
N LEU A 149 -13.17 -30.27 6.55
CA LEU A 149 -12.20 -29.57 7.37
C LEU A 149 -11.82 -30.39 8.59
N THR A 150 -10.56 -30.45 8.93
CA THR A 150 -10.08 -30.98 10.20
C THR A 150 -10.55 -30.10 11.36
N SER A 151 -10.53 -30.63 12.61
CA SER A 151 -10.89 -29.86 13.80
C SER A 151 -10.07 -28.57 13.91
N ARG A 152 -8.76 -28.65 13.63
CA ARG A 152 -7.86 -27.49 13.65
C ARG A 152 -8.21 -26.46 12.56
N GLU A 153 -8.57 -26.91 11.35
CA GLU A 153 -8.97 -26.02 10.26
C GLU A 153 -10.32 -25.35 10.57
N LYS A 154 -11.25 -26.07 11.21
CA LYS A 154 -12.51 -25.49 11.69
C LYS A 154 -12.29 -24.43 12.79
N GLU A 155 -11.35 -24.68 13.71
CA GLU A 155 -10.98 -23.68 14.72
C GLU A 155 -10.36 -22.41 14.09
N ILE A 156 -9.47 -22.58 13.13
CA ILE A 156 -8.86 -21.44 12.40
C ILE A 156 -9.94 -20.65 11.64
N LEU A 157 -10.87 -21.35 10.97
CA LEU A 157 -11.95 -20.69 10.26
C LEU A 157 -12.88 -19.93 11.22
N ALA A 158 -13.29 -20.55 12.31
CA ALA A 158 -14.12 -19.90 13.32
C ALA A 158 -13.43 -18.66 13.93
N GLN A 159 -12.13 -18.72 14.19
CA GLN A 159 -11.35 -17.55 14.62
C GLN A 159 -11.30 -16.44 13.55
N LYS A 160 -11.17 -16.82 12.28
CA LYS A 160 -11.20 -15.84 11.16
C LYS A 160 -12.57 -15.17 11.03
N GLU A 161 -13.67 -15.94 11.14
CA GLU A 161 -15.04 -15.42 11.09
C GLU A 161 -15.35 -14.52 12.31
N GLU A 162 -14.94 -14.91 13.50
CA GLU A 162 -15.06 -14.10 14.71
C GLU A 162 -14.31 -12.77 14.56
N LYS A 163 -13.06 -12.81 14.08
CA LYS A 163 -12.27 -11.63 13.81
C LYS A 163 -12.95 -10.71 12.79
N LYS A 164 -13.46 -11.25 11.69
CA LYS A 164 -14.20 -10.48 10.69
C LYS A 164 -15.49 -9.84 11.27
N SER A 165 -16.17 -10.54 12.16
CA SER A 165 -17.33 -10.00 12.88
C SER A 165 -16.93 -8.84 13.80
N GLN A 166 -15.83 -8.98 14.54
CA GLN A 166 -15.29 -7.92 15.40
C GLN A 166 -14.85 -6.70 14.58
N GLU A 167 -14.23 -6.89 13.43
CA GLU A 167 -13.84 -5.80 12.54
C GLU A 167 -15.06 -5.02 12.00
N LYS A 168 -16.16 -5.71 11.66
CA LYS A 168 -17.39 -5.03 11.26
C LYS A 168 -18.01 -4.21 12.39
N ILE A 169 -17.96 -4.71 13.62
CA ILE A 169 -18.40 -3.96 14.80
C ILE A 169 -17.54 -2.71 14.96
N LEU A 170 -16.22 -2.86 14.83
CA LEU A 170 -15.29 -1.75 14.90
C LEU A 170 -15.54 -0.71 13.80
N GLU A 171 -15.72 -1.16 12.55
CA GLU A 171 -16.07 -0.28 11.42
C GLU A 171 -17.32 0.55 11.70
N ASN A 172 -18.40 -0.11 12.19
CA ASN A 172 -19.64 0.58 12.56
C ASN A 172 -19.43 1.59 13.71
N ASN A 173 -18.60 1.24 14.71
CA ASN A 173 -18.28 2.15 15.81
C ASN A 173 -17.48 3.37 15.31
N LEU A 174 -16.50 3.16 14.44
CA LEU A 174 -15.72 4.24 13.82
C LEU A 174 -16.62 5.14 12.97
N LYS A 175 -17.50 4.57 12.16
CA LYS A 175 -18.45 5.34 11.36
C LYS A 175 -19.37 6.19 12.24
N ASN A 176 -19.99 5.58 13.25
CA ASN A 176 -20.85 6.28 14.19
C ASN A 176 -20.11 7.41 14.93
N TYR A 177 -18.84 7.22 15.25
CA TYR A 177 -17.98 8.23 15.86
C TYR A 177 -17.70 9.40 14.92
N LEU A 178 -17.38 9.14 13.66
CA LEU A 178 -17.09 10.18 12.66
C LEU A 178 -18.35 10.98 12.27
N ASP A 179 -19.50 10.31 12.17
CA ASP A 179 -20.78 10.94 11.77
C ASP A 179 -21.49 11.69 12.91
N LYS A 180 -21.01 11.56 14.15
CA LYS A 180 -21.68 12.13 15.32
C LYS A 180 -21.29 13.59 15.55
N ASP A 181 -22.26 14.46 15.74
CA ASP A 181 -22.05 15.84 16.22
C ASP A 181 -21.94 15.88 17.74
N TYR A 182 -21.10 16.79 18.24
CA TYR A 182 -20.92 17.05 19.67
C TYR A 182 -21.00 18.55 19.97
N ASP A 183 -21.64 18.91 21.12
CA ASP A 183 -21.77 20.25 21.57
C ASP A 183 -20.50 20.86 22.20
N GLN A 184 -19.50 20.02 22.46
CA GLN A 184 -18.24 20.35 23.09
C GLN A 184 -17.09 20.04 22.17
N ALA A 185 -16.01 20.81 22.23
CA ALA A 185 -14.88 20.64 21.33
C ALA A 185 -13.52 20.95 21.98
N ILE A 186 -12.52 20.20 21.64
CA ILE A 186 -11.11 20.61 21.77
C ILE A 186 -10.79 21.47 20.55
N THR A 187 -10.49 22.73 20.77
CA THR A 187 -10.27 23.72 19.69
C THR A 187 -8.81 23.79 19.24
N MET A 188 -7.85 23.49 20.13
CA MET A 188 -6.43 23.49 19.81
C MET A 188 -5.62 22.58 20.74
N VAL A 189 -4.67 21.87 20.15
CA VAL A 189 -3.60 21.12 20.83
C VAL A 189 -2.25 21.64 20.34
N LEU A 190 -1.49 22.30 21.23
CA LEU A 190 -0.17 22.86 20.95
C LEU A 190 0.91 22.07 21.67
N ILE A 191 1.85 21.53 20.92
CA ILE A 191 3.04 20.86 21.44
C ILE A 191 4.19 21.85 21.58
N ARG A 192 4.69 22.00 22.81
CA ARG A 192 5.91 22.73 23.15
C ARG A 192 7.02 21.75 23.52
N ASN A 193 8.20 22.29 23.86
CA ASN A 193 9.36 21.47 24.17
C ASN A 193 9.09 20.46 25.30
N ASN A 194 8.47 20.90 26.39
CA ASN A 194 8.27 20.08 27.60
C ASN A 194 6.79 19.87 27.97
N GLU A 195 5.87 20.53 27.29
CA GLU A 195 4.43 20.50 27.64
C GLU A 195 3.53 20.36 26.42
N VAL A 196 2.34 19.85 26.64
CA VAL A 196 1.20 19.88 25.71
C VAL A 196 0.16 20.81 26.29
N VAL A 197 -0.25 21.81 25.51
CA VAL A 197 -1.29 22.77 25.91
C VAL A 197 -2.56 22.48 25.13
N ILE A 198 -3.63 22.15 25.85
CA ILE A 198 -4.93 21.79 25.28
C ILE A 198 -5.93 22.85 25.64
N THR A 199 -6.67 23.39 24.67
CA THR A 199 -7.76 24.36 24.86
C THR A 199 -9.02 23.88 24.17
N GLY A 200 -10.16 24.30 24.70
CA GLY A 200 -11.43 23.90 24.12
C GLY A 200 -12.62 24.60 24.79
N GLU A 201 -13.80 24.20 24.34
CA GLU A 201 -15.09 24.68 24.78
C GLU A 201 -15.90 23.55 25.40
N ILE A 202 -16.57 23.82 26.55
CA ILE A 202 -17.37 22.86 27.28
C ILE A 202 -18.73 23.47 27.67
N VAL A 203 -19.71 22.63 27.85
CA VAL A 203 -21.00 23.05 28.40
C VAL A 203 -20.88 23.24 29.92
N ALA A 204 -21.23 24.44 30.42
CA ALA A 204 -21.16 24.73 31.83
C ALA A 204 -22.09 23.83 32.68
N ASN A 205 -21.70 23.60 33.94
CA ASN A 205 -22.45 22.81 34.93
C ASN A 205 -22.56 21.32 34.65
N LYS A 206 -21.65 20.79 33.84
CA LYS A 206 -21.46 19.35 33.64
C LYS A 206 -20.12 18.88 34.21
N GLU A 207 -20.05 17.64 34.66
CA GLU A 207 -18.82 17.02 35.14
C GLU A 207 -18.00 16.48 33.95
N ILE A 208 -17.13 17.34 33.39
CA ILE A 208 -16.34 17.06 32.19
C ILE A 208 -14.90 16.78 32.55
N PHE A 209 -14.32 15.81 31.86
CA PHE A 209 -12.92 15.42 31.98
C PHE A 209 -12.22 15.54 30.63
N LEU A 210 -10.99 16.03 30.66
CA LEU A 210 -10.06 15.89 29.55
C LEU A 210 -9.37 14.53 29.68
N ALA A 211 -9.41 13.74 28.62
CA ALA A 211 -8.75 12.43 28.56
C ALA A 211 -7.73 12.37 27.44
N GLU A 212 -6.67 11.60 27.65
CA GLU A 212 -5.65 11.28 26.67
C GLU A 212 -5.92 9.91 26.06
N VAL A 213 -5.77 9.81 24.73
CA VAL A 213 -5.84 8.57 23.97
C VAL A 213 -4.52 8.34 23.25
N PRO A 214 -3.70 7.37 23.68
CA PRO A 214 -2.50 6.98 22.98
C PRO A 214 -2.79 6.50 21.57
N ILE A 215 -1.88 6.78 20.62
CA ILE A 215 -2.10 6.50 19.19
C ILE A 215 -2.36 5.02 18.86
N TYR A 216 -1.84 4.08 19.66
CA TYR A 216 -2.06 2.64 19.50
C TYR A 216 -3.42 2.15 20.03
N GLN A 217 -4.17 3.00 20.71
CA GLN A 217 -5.50 2.65 21.22
C GLN A 217 -6.60 3.05 20.22
N ASN A 218 -7.70 2.30 20.29
CA ASN A 218 -8.91 2.62 19.54
C ASN A 218 -9.89 3.33 20.47
N LEU A 219 -10.17 4.60 20.21
CA LEU A 219 -11.03 5.41 21.05
C LEU A 219 -12.44 4.80 21.23
N THR A 220 -13.00 4.19 20.19
CA THR A 220 -14.37 3.65 20.21
C THR A 220 -14.51 2.34 20.98
N GLU A 221 -13.40 1.78 21.44
CA GLU A 221 -13.36 0.54 22.25
C GLU A 221 -12.83 0.77 23.67
N LEU A 222 -12.55 2.03 24.05
CA LEU A 222 -12.01 2.32 25.38
C LEU A 222 -13.10 2.45 26.44
N ASP A 223 -13.05 1.56 27.43
CA ASP A 223 -13.85 1.65 28.65
C ASP A 223 -13.12 2.38 29.79
N THR A 224 -11.80 2.49 29.71
CA THR A 224 -10.96 3.11 30.76
C THR A 224 -9.88 4.00 30.14
N PHE A 225 -9.60 5.11 30.82
CA PHE A 225 -8.59 6.09 30.43
C PHE A 225 -7.50 6.18 31.48
N GLN A 226 -6.23 6.07 31.09
CA GLN A 226 -5.09 6.14 32.01
C GLN A 226 -4.80 7.56 32.49
N PHE A 227 -5.23 8.58 31.75
CA PHE A 227 -5.13 9.98 32.10
C PHE A 227 -6.50 10.64 32.04
N LEU A 228 -6.92 11.24 33.14
CA LEU A 228 -8.18 11.97 33.28
C LEU A 228 -7.91 13.23 34.11
N GLU A 229 -8.17 14.39 33.53
CA GLU A 229 -8.07 15.70 34.21
C GLU A 229 -9.46 16.31 34.30
N PRO A 230 -10.00 16.52 35.51
CA PRO A 230 -11.31 17.15 35.69
C PRO A 230 -11.25 18.64 35.29
N LEU A 231 -12.24 19.08 34.52
CA LEU A 231 -12.36 20.48 34.10
C LEU A 231 -13.25 21.27 35.05
N LYS A 232 -13.02 22.58 35.16
CA LYS A 232 -13.81 23.46 36.01
C LYS A 232 -15.24 23.60 35.52
N MET A 233 -16.23 23.24 36.33
CA MET A 233 -17.66 23.19 35.96
C MET A 233 -18.28 24.55 35.60
N ASN A 234 -17.72 25.67 36.05
CA ASN A 234 -18.31 26.99 35.93
C ASN A 234 -17.71 27.84 34.80
N THR A 235 -17.08 27.23 33.83
CA THR A 235 -16.46 27.90 32.69
C THR A 235 -16.93 27.26 31.38
N GLU A 236 -17.10 28.08 30.35
CA GLU A 236 -17.40 27.60 28.99
C GLU A 236 -16.13 27.30 28.20
N ASN A 237 -14.98 27.76 28.66
CA ASN A 237 -13.69 27.55 28.02
C ASN A 237 -12.71 26.96 29.03
N PHE A 238 -11.83 26.11 28.56
CA PHE A 238 -10.77 25.52 29.35
C PHE A 238 -9.41 25.67 28.70
N LYS A 239 -8.37 25.62 29.53
CA LYS A 239 -6.97 25.50 29.11
C LYS A 239 -6.26 24.62 30.13
N VAL A 240 -5.72 23.50 29.67
CA VAL A 240 -4.93 22.52 30.44
C VAL A 240 -3.53 22.41 29.86
N SER A 241 -2.54 22.33 30.72
CA SER A 241 -1.15 22.07 30.35
C SER A 241 -0.67 20.81 31.07
N VAL A 242 -0.10 19.85 30.32
CA VAL A 242 0.42 18.60 30.83
C VAL A 242 1.85 18.38 30.35
N ASP A 243 2.62 17.57 31.10
CA ASP A 243 3.96 17.20 30.68
C ASP A 243 3.92 16.46 29.34
N ARG A 244 4.87 16.78 28.45
CA ARG A 244 4.97 16.14 27.15
C ARG A 244 5.36 14.68 27.23
N LYS A 245 6.14 14.28 28.22
CA LYS A 245 6.55 12.89 28.47
C LYS A 245 5.64 12.24 29.48
N ILE A 246 5.33 10.96 29.27
CA ILE A 246 4.60 10.14 30.23
C ILE A 246 5.20 8.74 30.30
N ASN A 247 5.28 8.16 31.49
CA ASN A 247 5.69 6.77 31.68
C ASN A 247 4.44 5.87 31.71
N ARG A 248 4.36 4.96 30.73
CA ARG A 248 3.32 3.90 30.72
C ARG A 248 3.79 2.70 29.88
N ASN A 249 3.24 1.53 30.16
CA ASN A 249 3.55 0.28 29.44
C ASN A 249 5.05 -0.06 29.37
N GLY A 250 5.84 0.42 30.36
CA GLY A 250 7.30 0.23 30.39
C GLY A 250 8.10 1.13 29.46
N PHE A 251 7.47 2.15 28.87
CA PHE A 251 8.10 3.15 28.01
C PHE A 251 7.88 4.57 28.54
N ILE A 252 8.83 5.45 28.25
CA ILE A 252 8.55 6.90 28.25
C ILE A 252 7.99 7.23 26.87
N GLU A 253 6.75 7.68 26.81
CA GLU A 253 6.05 8.02 25.57
C GLU A 253 6.03 9.53 25.37
N ASP A 254 6.13 9.97 24.10
CA ASP A 254 5.99 11.37 23.68
C ASP A 254 4.52 11.66 23.35
N ARG A 255 3.87 12.48 24.15
CA ARG A 255 2.47 12.93 23.97
C ARG A 255 2.22 13.74 22.69
N VAL A 256 3.25 14.01 21.89
CA VAL A 256 3.09 14.50 20.50
C VAL A 256 2.29 13.53 19.64
N LEU A 257 2.27 12.25 20.01
CA LEU A 257 1.56 11.18 19.30
C LEU A 257 0.14 10.94 19.82
N SER A 258 -0.21 11.48 20.97
CA SER A 258 -1.53 11.31 21.58
C SER A 258 -2.59 12.19 20.93
N LYS A 259 -3.83 11.72 20.96
CA LYS A 259 -5.00 12.55 20.73
C LYS A 259 -5.77 12.78 22.03
N TRP A 260 -6.52 13.85 22.10
CA TRP A 260 -7.21 14.31 23.30
C TRP A 260 -8.70 14.33 23.07
N VAL A 261 -9.51 14.02 24.11
CA VAL A 261 -10.96 13.91 24.01
C VAL A 261 -11.62 14.44 25.28
N LEU A 262 -12.86 14.91 25.18
CA LEU A 262 -13.69 15.27 26.34
C LEU A 262 -14.66 14.15 26.67
N LEU A 263 -14.76 13.87 27.97
CA LEU A 263 -15.64 12.86 28.54
C LEU A 263 -16.59 13.49 29.55
N GLU A 264 -17.86 13.13 29.52
CA GLU A 264 -18.82 13.42 30.59
C GLU A 264 -18.95 12.20 31.50
N LYS A 265 -18.84 12.43 32.81
CA LYS A 265 -19.04 11.38 33.81
C LYS A 265 -20.51 11.24 34.17
N ASN A 266 -21.08 10.09 33.95
CA ASN A 266 -22.45 9.73 34.29
C ASN A 266 -22.44 8.55 35.26
N SER A 267 -22.59 8.81 36.56
CA SER A 267 -22.39 7.81 37.62
C SER A 267 -20.96 7.23 37.58
N ASP A 268 -20.82 5.94 37.28
CA ASP A 268 -19.51 5.28 37.21
C ASP A 268 -18.97 5.09 35.76
N LYS A 269 -19.66 5.66 34.75
CA LYS A 269 -19.27 5.52 33.35
C LYS A 269 -18.87 6.83 32.73
N TYR A 270 -17.95 6.78 31.79
CA TYR A 270 -17.55 7.92 30.97
C TYR A 270 -18.18 7.79 29.57
N SER A 271 -18.68 8.90 29.05
CA SER A 271 -19.26 8.99 27.71
C SER A 271 -18.52 10.06 26.90
N LEU A 272 -18.23 9.80 25.63
CA LEU A 272 -17.65 10.76 24.72
C LEU A 272 -18.60 11.95 24.49
N VAL A 273 -18.10 13.18 24.69
CA VAL A 273 -18.82 14.43 24.46
C VAL A 273 -18.08 15.39 23.52
N SER A 274 -16.97 14.97 22.95
CA SER A 274 -16.29 15.64 21.85
C SER A 274 -15.69 14.62 20.89
N HIS A 275 -15.35 15.08 19.68
CA HIS A 275 -14.38 14.36 18.88
C HIS A 275 -12.99 14.44 19.52
N ALA A 276 -12.13 13.49 19.21
CA ALA A 276 -10.73 13.55 19.57
C ALA A 276 -9.99 14.58 18.71
N ARG A 277 -8.86 15.09 19.24
CA ARG A 277 -8.04 16.03 18.51
C ARG A 277 -6.57 15.71 18.64
N TYR A 278 -5.88 15.60 17.52
CA TYR A 278 -4.42 15.52 17.45
C TYR A 278 -3.78 16.90 17.57
N ALA A 279 -2.44 16.95 17.63
CA ALA A 279 -1.70 18.21 17.64
C ALA A 279 -1.97 19.04 16.38
N ASP A 280 -2.41 20.28 16.59
CA ASP A 280 -2.62 21.30 15.54
C ASP A 280 -1.33 22.05 15.21
N SER A 281 -0.47 22.22 16.21
CA SER A 281 0.76 22.97 16.11
C SER A 281 1.86 22.34 16.97
N ILE A 282 3.05 22.29 16.42
CA ILE A 282 4.25 21.73 17.07
C ILE A 282 5.36 22.77 16.94
N VAL A 283 5.95 23.18 18.07
CA VAL A 283 7.11 24.08 18.06
C VAL A 283 8.31 23.31 17.49
N PRO A 284 8.84 23.73 16.33
CA PRO A 284 9.90 22.98 15.67
C PRO A 284 11.26 23.24 16.31
N LYS A 285 12.15 22.23 16.28
CA LYS A 285 13.54 22.36 16.72
C LYS A 285 14.35 23.24 15.78
N TYR A 286 14.05 23.20 14.48
CA TYR A 286 14.75 23.94 13.43
C TYR A 286 13.79 24.83 12.66
N THR A 287 14.33 25.96 12.15
CA THR A 287 13.60 26.87 11.27
C THR A 287 14.42 27.11 10.02
N TYR A 288 13.81 26.98 8.85
CA TYR A 288 14.40 27.32 7.56
C TYR A 288 13.31 27.57 6.51
N SER A 289 13.70 28.24 5.44
CA SER A 289 12.76 28.59 4.38
C SER A 289 12.21 27.35 3.68
N PHE A 290 10.96 27.44 3.27
CA PHE A 290 10.33 26.43 2.42
C PHE A 290 11.10 26.32 1.10
N VAL A 291 11.40 25.10 0.69
CA VAL A 291 11.98 24.77 -0.62
C VAL A 291 10.86 24.31 -1.53
N LYS A 292 10.75 24.93 -2.70
CA LYS A 292 9.80 24.52 -3.73
C LYS A 292 10.61 24.13 -4.98
N PRO A 293 10.29 22.99 -5.61
CA PRO A 293 10.87 22.63 -6.90
C PRO A 293 10.64 23.75 -7.92
N SER A 294 11.64 24.10 -8.71
CA SER A 294 11.56 25.16 -9.73
C SER A 294 10.77 24.71 -10.96
N THR A 295 10.66 23.42 -11.18
CA THR A 295 9.91 22.80 -12.28
C THR A 295 9.11 21.61 -11.76
N LYS A 296 8.23 21.03 -12.60
CA LYS A 296 7.55 19.77 -12.28
C LYS A 296 8.42 18.53 -12.46
N LYS A 297 9.64 18.66 -12.99
CA LYS A 297 10.51 17.52 -13.33
C LYS A 297 11.10 16.88 -12.08
N GLY A 298 10.90 15.59 -11.94
CA GLY A 298 11.42 14.79 -10.85
C GLY A 298 11.85 13.39 -11.29
N LEU A 299 12.53 12.68 -10.40
CA LEU A 299 12.96 11.31 -10.62
C LEU A 299 12.47 10.41 -9.48
N GLY A 300 11.76 9.36 -9.82
CA GLY A 300 11.25 8.35 -8.87
C GLY A 300 12.31 7.32 -8.50
N GLY A 301 12.31 6.88 -7.25
CA GLY A 301 13.18 5.82 -6.77
C GLY A 301 14.67 6.10 -6.91
N TYR A 302 15.11 7.36 -6.73
CA TYR A 302 16.51 7.76 -6.85
C TYR A 302 17.40 7.12 -5.78
N SER A 303 18.57 6.67 -6.20
CA SER A 303 19.63 6.20 -5.29
C SER A 303 21.00 6.50 -5.90
N ALA A 304 21.90 7.09 -5.10
CA ALA A 304 23.28 7.38 -5.51
C ALA A 304 24.13 6.12 -5.75
N GLY A 305 23.64 4.94 -5.36
CA GLY A 305 24.31 3.65 -5.61
C GLY A 305 23.99 3.00 -6.95
N ARG A 306 23.13 3.61 -7.80
CA ARG A 306 22.83 3.09 -9.14
C ARG A 306 23.95 3.36 -10.13
N GLU A 307 24.08 2.49 -11.13
CA GLU A 307 25.15 2.56 -12.15
C GLU A 307 24.99 3.71 -13.16
N ALA A 308 23.82 4.35 -13.22
CA ALA A 308 23.59 5.46 -14.13
C ALA A 308 24.35 6.73 -13.69
N PRO A 309 24.85 7.55 -14.65
CA PRO A 309 25.66 8.73 -14.35
C PRO A 309 24.90 9.78 -13.54
N SER A 310 25.46 10.30 -12.45
CA SER A 310 24.82 11.36 -11.64
C SER A 310 24.66 12.69 -12.39
N SER A 311 25.39 12.91 -13.51
CA SER A 311 25.17 14.04 -14.43
C SER A 311 23.80 14.03 -15.07
N ASP A 312 23.14 12.86 -15.15
CA ASP A 312 21.78 12.73 -15.67
C ASP A 312 20.78 13.62 -14.93
N LEU A 313 20.98 13.85 -13.62
CA LEU A 313 20.12 14.74 -12.84
C LEU A 313 20.16 16.19 -13.36
N ASP A 314 21.36 16.64 -13.77
CA ASP A 314 21.56 17.99 -14.34
C ASP A 314 21.06 18.03 -15.79
N ASP A 315 21.43 17.04 -16.62
CA ASP A 315 21.02 16.93 -18.01
C ASP A 315 19.48 16.94 -18.15
N LEU A 316 18.81 16.20 -17.28
CA LEU A 316 17.34 16.13 -17.26
C LEU A 316 16.69 17.35 -16.59
N GLY A 317 17.44 18.17 -15.84
CA GLY A 317 16.91 19.29 -15.06
C GLY A 317 16.00 18.83 -13.91
N ILE A 318 16.41 17.80 -13.17
CA ILE A 318 15.66 17.23 -12.05
C ILE A 318 15.65 18.21 -10.87
N THR A 319 14.44 18.53 -10.37
CA THR A 319 14.25 19.44 -9.23
C THR A 319 13.58 18.78 -8.01
N SER A 320 13.03 17.58 -8.20
CA SER A 320 12.50 16.77 -7.09
C SER A 320 12.84 15.29 -7.30
N ALA A 321 12.89 14.50 -6.21
CA ALA A 321 13.11 13.06 -6.29
C ALA A 321 12.36 12.32 -5.20
N THR A 322 11.94 11.07 -5.47
CA THR A 322 11.55 10.14 -4.42
C THR A 322 12.72 9.22 -4.08
N VAL A 323 12.83 8.85 -2.80
CA VAL A 323 13.85 7.93 -2.28
C VAL A 323 13.17 6.90 -1.39
N ASN A 324 13.33 5.63 -1.70
CA ASN A 324 12.79 4.53 -0.89
C ASN A 324 13.64 4.31 0.37
N ILE A 325 13.00 4.28 1.54
CA ILE A 325 13.64 3.95 2.83
C ILE A 325 12.96 2.73 3.44
N TRP A 326 13.71 1.62 3.54
CA TRP A 326 13.27 0.42 4.25
C TRP A 326 13.52 0.58 5.74
N ILE A 327 12.49 0.92 6.50
CA ILE A 327 12.60 1.28 7.91
C ILE A 327 13.08 0.12 8.79
N ASN A 328 12.77 -1.13 8.42
CA ASN A 328 13.27 -2.33 9.12
C ASN A 328 14.80 -2.49 9.04
N GLY A 329 15.46 -1.83 8.08
CA GLY A 329 16.92 -1.83 7.92
C GLY A 329 17.64 -0.85 8.85
N ILE A 330 16.93 0.15 9.39
CA ILE A 330 17.52 1.26 10.13
C ILE A 330 18.00 0.82 11.53
N PHE A 331 17.20 0.04 12.26
CA PHE A 331 17.56 -0.40 13.60
C PHE A 331 18.00 -1.88 13.63
N ARG A 332 18.73 -2.22 14.70
CA ARG A 332 19.10 -3.58 15.10
C ARG A 332 18.61 -3.83 16.53
N SER A 333 18.25 -5.06 16.82
CA SER A 333 17.80 -5.46 18.17
C SER A 333 18.95 -5.52 19.18
N GLN A 334 20.19 -5.72 18.71
CA GLN A 334 21.37 -5.89 19.55
C GLN A 334 22.42 -4.81 19.35
N ALA A 335 23.14 -4.48 20.42
CA ALA A 335 24.34 -3.65 20.36
C ALA A 335 25.47 -4.39 19.63
N SER A 336 26.22 -3.67 18.79
CA SER A 336 27.47 -4.15 18.18
C SER A 336 28.38 -2.97 17.79
N GLU A 337 29.63 -3.23 17.41
CA GLU A 337 30.56 -2.22 16.91
C GLU A 337 30.09 -1.61 15.56
N GLU A 338 29.29 -2.35 14.79
CA GLU A 338 28.72 -1.95 13.51
C GLU A 338 27.51 -1.03 13.66
N ASN A 339 26.97 -0.92 14.88
CA ASN A 339 25.79 -0.12 15.18
C ASN A 339 26.17 1.13 15.96
N MET A 340 25.42 2.22 15.83
CA MET A 340 25.57 3.38 16.69
C MET A 340 24.38 3.52 17.65
N PRO A 341 24.60 3.86 18.92
CA PRO A 341 23.53 4.10 19.85
C PRO A 341 22.75 5.38 19.47
N PHE A 342 21.45 5.32 19.65
CA PHE A 342 20.52 6.43 19.49
C PHE A 342 19.54 6.47 20.65
N GLU A 343 19.47 7.60 21.32
CA GLU A 343 18.58 7.79 22.48
C GLU A 343 17.25 8.40 22.00
N TYR A 344 16.15 7.67 22.26
CA TYR A 344 14.79 8.18 22.08
C TYR A 344 13.93 7.86 23.30
N MET A 345 13.32 8.89 23.90
CA MET A 345 12.47 8.75 25.08
C MET A 345 13.09 7.83 26.16
N GLU A 346 14.32 8.15 26.57
CA GLU A 346 15.09 7.49 27.61
C GLU A 346 15.39 5.99 27.36
N LYS A 347 15.26 5.54 26.11
CA LYS A 347 15.62 4.20 25.67
C LYS A 347 16.67 4.28 24.57
N THR A 348 17.72 3.43 24.69
CA THR A 348 18.78 3.28 23.68
C THR A 348 18.32 2.32 22.57
N TYR A 349 18.44 2.76 21.33
CA TYR A 349 18.25 1.98 20.12
C TYR A 349 19.58 1.86 19.36
N TYR A 350 19.72 0.84 18.52
CA TYR A 350 20.97 0.58 17.81
C TYR A 350 20.77 0.76 16.32
N VAL A 351 21.36 1.83 15.77
CA VAL A 351 21.25 2.21 14.37
C VAL A 351 22.29 1.50 13.53
N ASN A 352 21.86 0.85 12.45
CA ASN A 352 22.76 0.23 11.48
C ASN A 352 23.54 1.30 10.68
N LYS A 353 24.85 1.43 10.94
CA LYS A 353 25.71 2.43 10.29
C LYS A 353 25.76 2.25 8.78
N GLU A 354 25.97 1.04 8.30
CA GLU A 354 26.11 0.76 6.86
C GLU A 354 24.86 1.15 6.08
N GLU A 355 23.68 0.80 6.62
CA GLU A 355 22.42 1.11 5.95
C GLU A 355 22.15 2.61 5.90
N VAL A 356 22.42 3.32 7.00
CA VAL A 356 22.23 4.77 7.07
C VAL A 356 23.22 5.51 6.19
N GLU A 357 24.48 5.05 6.06
CA GLU A 357 25.48 5.64 5.16
C GLU A 357 25.07 5.57 3.68
N LYS A 358 24.33 4.53 3.28
CA LYS A 358 23.76 4.44 1.91
C LYS A 358 22.73 5.55 1.66
N TYR A 359 21.88 5.81 2.66
CA TYR A 359 20.93 6.92 2.58
C TYR A 359 21.62 8.27 2.65
N ASP A 360 22.63 8.44 3.50
CA ASP A 360 23.42 9.67 3.58
C ASP A 360 24.02 10.05 2.23
N LYS A 361 24.66 9.10 1.52
CA LYS A 361 25.20 9.33 0.18
C LYS A 361 24.12 9.83 -0.79
N THR A 362 22.95 9.23 -0.75
CA THR A 362 21.82 9.60 -1.60
C THR A 362 21.30 11.00 -1.27
N MET A 363 21.09 11.30 0.02
CA MET A 363 20.59 12.60 0.47
C MET A 363 21.63 13.74 0.25
N LEU A 364 22.91 13.44 0.40
CA LEU A 364 23.97 14.41 0.11
C LEU A 364 24.07 14.73 -1.38
N SER A 365 23.94 13.72 -2.25
CA SER A 365 23.96 13.92 -3.71
C SER A 365 22.81 14.78 -4.20
N THR A 366 21.62 14.61 -3.66
CA THR A 366 20.43 15.44 -3.98
C THR A 366 20.56 16.86 -3.39
N ALA A 367 21.05 16.98 -2.15
CA ALA A 367 21.26 18.27 -1.49
C ALA A 367 22.30 19.14 -2.21
N ALA A 368 23.36 18.53 -2.76
CA ALA A 368 24.37 19.23 -3.55
C ALA A 368 23.81 19.88 -4.83
N LYS A 369 22.70 19.36 -5.35
CA LYS A 369 22.01 19.83 -6.56
C LYS A 369 20.73 20.61 -6.24
N ASN A 370 20.45 20.90 -4.96
CA ASN A 370 19.22 21.53 -4.48
C ASN A 370 17.92 20.79 -4.93
N ILE A 371 17.97 19.49 -5.06
CA ILE A 371 16.82 18.64 -5.38
C ILE A 371 15.97 18.44 -4.12
N GLU A 372 14.67 18.69 -4.23
CA GLU A 372 13.72 18.38 -3.17
C GLU A 372 13.53 16.85 -3.06
N VAL A 373 13.61 16.30 -1.86
CA VAL A 373 13.46 14.86 -1.63
C VAL A 373 12.18 14.56 -0.85
N SER A 374 11.38 13.64 -1.39
CA SER A 374 10.26 12.98 -0.71
C SER A 374 10.66 11.53 -0.42
N ALA A 375 10.77 11.16 0.86
CA ALA A 375 11.13 9.81 1.27
C ALA A 375 9.91 8.90 1.33
N ILE A 376 9.93 7.78 0.60
CA ILE A 376 8.90 6.73 0.67
C ILE A 376 9.28 5.76 1.78
N LEU A 377 8.44 5.64 2.80
CA LEU A 377 8.68 4.75 3.95
C LEU A 377 8.10 3.36 3.67
N LEU A 378 8.97 2.37 3.57
CA LEU A 378 8.59 0.98 3.30
C LEU A 378 8.84 0.11 4.53
N VAL A 379 7.86 -0.71 4.87
CA VAL A 379 7.93 -1.70 5.96
C VAL A 379 8.07 -3.09 5.35
N ALA A 380 9.25 -3.67 5.38
CA ALA A 380 9.44 -5.04 4.91
C ALA A 380 8.70 -6.03 5.83
N LYS A 381 8.21 -7.15 5.28
CA LYS A 381 7.70 -8.25 6.11
C LYS A 381 8.81 -8.76 7.06
N ALA A 382 8.44 -9.25 8.22
CA ALA A 382 9.38 -9.82 9.19
C ALA A 382 10.25 -10.94 8.58
N SER A 383 9.66 -11.75 7.68
CA SER A 383 10.39 -12.79 6.93
C SER A 383 11.48 -12.23 6.02
N GLY A 384 11.29 -11.04 5.46
CA GLY A 384 12.27 -10.33 4.60
C GLY A 384 13.23 -9.41 5.36
N SER A 385 12.99 -9.16 6.65
CA SER A 385 13.84 -8.26 7.46
C SER A 385 15.17 -8.93 7.79
N THR A 386 16.27 -8.18 7.72
CA THR A 386 17.60 -8.65 8.13
C THR A 386 17.62 -8.98 9.61
N ASP A 387 17.06 -8.09 10.46
CA ASP A 387 16.80 -8.34 11.85
C ASP A 387 15.35 -8.78 12.02
N LYS A 388 15.14 -10.06 12.36
CA LYS A 388 13.80 -10.67 12.45
C LYS A 388 12.99 -10.13 13.62
N GLU A 389 13.64 -9.75 14.71
CA GLU A 389 12.98 -9.17 15.87
C GLU A 389 12.45 -7.78 15.55
N ILE A 390 13.28 -6.93 14.98
CA ILE A 390 12.86 -5.59 14.49
C ILE A 390 11.73 -5.73 13.45
N GLY A 391 11.86 -6.68 12.53
CA GLY A 391 10.80 -6.96 11.55
C GLY A 391 9.48 -7.35 12.20
N ARG A 392 9.49 -8.21 13.21
CA ARG A 392 8.30 -8.65 13.97
C ARG A 392 7.65 -7.49 14.74
N ILE A 393 8.45 -6.64 15.37
CA ILE A 393 7.96 -5.49 16.14
C ILE A 393 7.28 -4.47 15.21
N LEU A 394 7.88 -4.18 14.06
CA LEU A 394 7.44 -3.12 13.15
C LEU A 394 6.28 -3.52 12.25
N GLN A 395 6.16 -4.79 11.88
CA GLN A 395 5.10 -5.27 11.01
C GLN A 395 3.76 -5.33 11.75
N HIS A 396 2.67 -4.96 11.08
CA HIS A 396 1.31 -5.14 11.63
C HIS A 396 1.07 -6.64 11.97
N PRO A 397 0.48 -6.96 13.13
CA PRO A 397 0.28 -8.36 13.57
C PRO A 397 -0.48 -9.23 12.57
N ASP A 398 -1.41 -8.64 11.83
CA ASP A 398 -2.26 -9.32 10.86
C ASP A 398 -1.69 -9.36 9.43
N THR A 399 -0.45 -8.94 9.22
CA THR A 399 0.17 -8.96 7.89
C THR A 399 0.09 -10.34 7.26
N ASP A 400 -0.54 -10.44 6.09
CA ASP A 400 -0.64 -11.68 5.34
C ASP A 400 0.69 -11.98 4.61
N PRO A 401 1.15 -13.24 4.60
CA PRO A 401 2.35 -13.64 3.87
C PRO A 401 2.34 -13.32 2.37
N ALA A 402 1.18 -13.22 1.74
CA ALA A 402 1.03 -12.89 0.32
C ALA A 402 1.44 -11.44 -0.02
N GLY A 403 1.42 -10.50 0.95
CA GLY A 403 1.87 -9.13 0.74
C GLY A 403 3.36 -9.03 0.45
N ILE A 404 3.80 -8.00 -0.28
CA ILE A 404 5.22 -7.67 -0.48
C ILE A 404 5.74 -6.85 0.69
N TYR A 405 5.01 -5.77 1.07
CA TYR A 405 5.30 -4.92 2.22
C TYR A 405 4.16 -4.98 3.23
N ALA A 406 4.46 -4.58 4.46
CA ALA A 406 3.53 -4.55 5.59
C ALA A 406 3.11 -3.13 5.94
N MET A 407 1.93 -2.98 6.57
CA MET A 407 1.58 -1.82 7.38
C MET A 407 2.45 -1.80 8.65
N PRO A 408 2.89 -0.63 9.16
CA PRO A 408 3.54 -0.59 10.47
C PRO A 408 2.56 -0.99 11.58
N ASN A 409 3.12 -1.53 12.65
CA ASN A 409 2.36 -1.93 13.82
C ASN A 409 1.91 -0.71 14.64
N MET A 410 0.71 -0.21 14.35
CA MET A 410 0.07 0.89 15.05
C MET A 410 -0.85 0.42 16.18
N THR A 411 -0.83 -0.89 16.55
CA THR A 411 -1.76 -1.49 17.49
C THR A 411 -1.14 -1.85 18.83
N THR A 412 0.18 -1.76 18.96
CA THR A 412 0.88 -2.08 20.22
C THR A 412 1.81 -0.94 20.67
N PRO A 413 1.98 -0.73 22.00
CA PRO A 413 2.92 0.27 22.51
C PRO A 413 4.35 0.06 21.98
N GLU A 414 4.82 -1.18 21.91
CA GLU A 414 6.17 -1.52 21.43
C GLU A 414 6.34 -1.18 19.95
N GLY A 415 5.39 -1.58 19.09
CA GLY A 415 5.42 -1.26 17.65
C GLY A 415 5.46 0.24 17.38
N VAL A 416 4.58 0.99 18.05
CA VAL A 416 4.52 2.45 17.99
C VAL A 416 5.81 3.09 18.47
N GLN A 417 6.37 2.62 19.61
CA GLN A 417 7.60 3.18 20.17
C GLN A 417 8.82 2.97 19.25
N TYR A 418 8.97 1.79 18.65
CA TYR A 418 10.06 1.52 17.72
C TYR A 418 9.89 2.29 16.41
N TYR A 419 8.67 2.34 15.86
CA TYR A 419 8.40 3.11 14.65
C TYR A 419 8.65 4.61 14.86
N ALA A 420 8.16 5.15 15.99
CA ALA A 420 8.40 6.54 16.36
C ALA A 420 9.90 6.86 16.54
N ALA A 421 10.66 5.97 17.17
CA ALA A 421 12.11 6.14 17.32
C ALA A 421 12.85 6.17 15.98
N ILE A 422 12.48 5.30 15.02
CA ILE A 422 13.07 5.31 13.68
C ILE A 422 12.72 6.61 12.94
N LEU A 423 11.47 7.04 12.99
CA LEU A 423 11.03 8.29 12.37
C LEU A 423 11.74 9.50 12.98
N ASP A 424 11.90 9.52 14.30
CA ASP A 424 12.59 10.60 15.02
C ASP A 424 14.07 10.68 14.62
N PHE A 425 14.74 9.54 14.55
CA PHE A 425 16.12 9.45 14.07
C PHE A 425 16.26 9.99 12.64
N LEU A 426 15.42 9.54 11.71
CA LEU A 426 15.48 9.97 10.32
C LEU A 426 15.14 11.45 10.18
N ALA A 427 14.11 11.92 10.86
CA ALA A 427 13.68 13.31 10.81
C ALA A 427 14.73 14.25 11.41
N GLU A 428 15.33 13.91 12.55
CA GLU A 428 16.41 14.70 13.12
C GLU A 428 17.62 14.76 12.19
N ARG A 429 18.08 13.60 11.70
CA ARG A 429 19.26 13.48 10.85
C ARG A 429 19.16 14.30 9.57
N TYR A 430 18.03 14.17 8.87
CA TYR A 430 17.82 14.76 7.54
C TYR A 430 17.07 16.09 7.54
N SER A 431 16.82 16.68 8.72
CA SER A 431 16.28 18.04 8.84
C SER A 431 17.27 19.05 9.44
N ARG A 432 18.54 18.68 9.62
CA ARG A 432 19.57 19.56 10.20
C ARG A 432 19.80 20.79 9.33
N PRO A 433 19.87 22.01 9.91
CA PRO A 433 20.14 23.23 9.14
C PRO A 433 21.47 23.21 8.36
N ASP A 434 22.50 22.53 8.92
CA ASP A 434 23.83 22.39 8.31
C ASP A 434 23.86 21.40 7.13
N LYS A 435 22.78 20.66 6.87
CA LYS A 435 22.67 19.63 5.83
C LYS A 435 23.79 18.57 5.87
N LYS A 436 24.36 18.33 7.05
CA LYS A 436 25.54 17.42 7.22
C LYS A 436 25.33 16.05 6.58
N TYR A 437 24.09 15.56 6.55
CA TYR A 437 23.73 14.25 5.98
C TYR A 437 22.79 14.38 4.76
N GLY A 438 22.66 15.59 4.20
CA GLY A 438 21.67 15.91 3.17
C GLY A 438 20.33 16.30 3.78
N ARG A 439 19.21 16.13 3.03
CA ARG A 439 17.89 16.57 3.49
C ARG A 439 16.77 15.71 2.94
N ILE A 440 15.81 15.38 3.81
CA ILE A 440 14.46 14.94 3.46
C ILE A 440 13.51 16.12 3.67
N HIS A 441 12.75 16.48 2.65
CA HIS A 441 11.81 17.59 2.70
C HIS A 441 10.41 17.12 3.08
N HIS A 442 9.98 16.00 2.49
CA HIS A 442 8.66 15.43 2.63
C HIS A 442 8.70 13.91 2.81
N TRP A 443 7.59 13.33 3.22
CA TRP A 443 7.47 11.91 3.54
C TRP A 443 6.26 11.32 2.82
N ILE A 444 6.46 10.27 2.05
CA ILE A 444 5.40 9.48 1.45
C ILE A 444 5.15 8.29 2.35
N ILE A 445 3.94 8.22 2.90
CA ILE A 445 3.61 7.25 3.93
C ILE A 445 3.11 5.99 3.26
N HIS A 446 4.03 5.07 3.18
CA HIS A 446 4.01 3.78 2.54
C HIS A 446 3.85 3.86 1.02
N ASN A 447 3.66 2.73 0.35
CA ASN A 447 3.50 2.67 -1.08
C ASN A 447 2.09 2.16 -1.41
N GLU A 448 1.41 2.78 -2.38
CA GLU A 448 0.17 2.34 -3.00
C GLU A 448 -0.83 1.72 -2.00
N VAL A 449 -1.26 2.52 -1.04
CA VAL A 449 -2.07 2.06 0.10
C VAL A 449 -3.48 1.57 -0.28
N ASP A 450 -3.98 1.97 -1.43
CA ASP A 450 -5.21 1.43 -2.02
C ASP A 450 -5.00 -0.01 -2.57
N ALA A 451 -3.80 -0.37 -2.99
CA ALA A 451 -3.36 -1.74 -3.23
C ALA A 451 -2.72 -2.36 -1.97
N GLY A 452 -3.29 -2.05 -0.80
CA GLY A 452 -2.76 -2.35 0.53
C GLY A 452 -2.44 -3.83 0.75
N TRP A 453 -3.24 -4.74 0.16
CA TRP A 453 -2.95 -6.17 0.21
C TRP A 453 -1.53 -6.53 -0.26
N VAL A 454 -0.99 -5.80 -1.22
CA VAL A 454 0.35 -6.03 -1.79
C VAL A 454 1.40 -5.15 -1.12
N TRP A 455 1.12 -3.84 -0.99
CA TRP A 455 2.16 -2.84 -0.72
C TRP A 455 2.13 -2.25 0.70
N THR A 456 1.03 -2.45 1.44
CA THR A 456 0.87 -1.92 2.82
C THR A 456 -0.04 -2.89 3.59
N ASN A 457 0.40 -4.15 3.70
CA ASN A 457 -0.46 -5.25 4.14
C ASN A 457 -0.71 -5.23 5.65
N ALA A 458 -2.00 -5.17 6.03
CA ALA A 458 -2.49 -5.32 7.40
C ALA A 458 -3.43 -6.54 7.56
N GLY A 459 -3.37 -7.50 6.61
CA GLY A 459 -4.37 -8.55 6.47
C GLY A 459 -5.65 -8.06 5.78
N GLU A 460 -6.65 -8.91 5.70
CA GLU A 460 -7.98 -8.52 5.21
C GLU A 460 -8.64 -7.58 6.22
N LYS A 461 -9.01 -6.38 5.79
CA LYS A 461 -9.60 -5.34 6.64
C LYS A 461 -10.78 -4.68 5.95
N GLU A 462 -11.82 -4.35 6.74
CA GLU A 462 -12.83 -3.40 6.30
C GLU A 462 -12.16 -2.03 6.05
N VAL A 463 -12.63 -1.29 5.05
CA VAL A 463 -11.92 -0.11 4.52
C VAL A 463 -11.68 0.99 5.57
N LEU A 464 -12.67 1.25 6.44
CA LEU A 464 -12.55 2.28 7.47
C LEU A 464 -11.60 1.86 8.60
N VAL A 465 -11.53 0.55 8.92
CA VAL A 465 -10.57 -0.01 9.88
C VAL A 465 -9.15 0.09 9.33
N PHE A 466 -8.95 -0.21 8.04
CA PHE A 466 -7.66 -0.02 7.37
C PHE A 466 -7.26 1.46 7.40
N MET A 467 -8.20 2.36 7.11
CA MET A 467 -7.95 3.80 7.09
C MET A 467 -7.63 4.36 8.48
N ASP A 468 -8.25 3.87 9.55
CA ASP A 468 -7.90 4.27 10.93
C ASP A 468 -6.43 3.94 11.25
N LEU A 469 -5.97 2.73 10.92
CA LEU A 469 -4.58 2.32 11.11
C LEU A 469 -3.62 3.18 10.26
N TYR A 470 -3.98 3.42 9.02
CA TYR A 470 -3.18 4.21 8.11
C TYR A 470 -3.12 5.69 8.51
N HIS A 471 -4.25 6.28 8.92
CA HIS A 471 -4.32 7.65 9.43
C HIS A 471 -3.43 7.84 10.66
N LYS A 472 -3.40 6.88 11.60
CA LYS A 472 -2.48 6.86 12.73
C LYS A 472 -1.01 6.93 12.28
N SER A 473 -0.63 6.11 11.28
CA SER A 473 0.73 6.15 10.72
C SER A 473 1.05 7.50 10.07
N MET A 474 0.12 8.08 9.32
CA MET A 474 0.28 9.42 8.74
C MET A 474 0.43 10.50 9.82
N ARG A 475 -0.39 10.47 10.86
CA ARG A 475 -0.32 11.42 11.98
C ARG A 475 1.00 11.33 12.74
N MET A 476 1.46 10.13 13.04
CA MET A 476 2.76 9.91 13.67
C MET A 476 3.88 10.51 12.82
N SER A 477 3.92 10.17 11.54
CA SER A 477 4.95 10.64 10.61
C SER A 477 4.93 12.17 10.46
N TYR A 478 3.73 12.75 10.33
CA TYR A 478 3.55 14.20 10.27
C TYR A 478 4.03 14.90 11.54
N ASN A 479 3.58 14.44 12.70
CA ASN A 479 3.91 15.09 13.97
C ASN A 479 5.40 15.01 14.27
N ILE A 480 6.04 13.85 14.00
CA ILE A 480 7.49 13.70 14.20
C ILE A 480 8.27 14.54 13.19
N ALA A 481 7.92 14.54 11.92
CA ALA A 481 8.58 15.39 10.93
C ALA A 481 8.50 16.89 11.29
N ARG A 482 7.33 17.34 11.76
CA ARG A 482 7.08 18.73 12.17
C ARG A 482 7.84 19.15 13.43
N LYS A 483 8.28 18.22 14.27
CA LYS A 483 9.21 18.52 15.37
C LYS A 483 10.54 19.10 14.87
N TYR A 484 10.94 18.78 13.66
CA TYR A 484 12.23 19.17 13.10
C TYR A 484 12.10 20.12 11.91
N ASN A 485 11.13 19.91 11.05
CA ASN A 485 10.91 20.71 9.85
C ASN A 485 9.46 21.22 9.78
N PRO A 486 9.23 22.54 10.02
CA PRO A 486 7.87 23.10 10.02
C PRO A 486 7.21 23.10 8.62
N ASN A 487 7.97 22.80 7.56
CA ASN A 487 7.49 22.78 6.19
C ASN A 487 7.27 21.34 5.66
N SER A 488 7.57 20.30 6.45
CA SER A 488 7.36 18.92 6.03
C SER A 488 5.90 18.60 5.80
N LYS A 489 5.63 17.87 4.73
CA LYS A 489 4.32 17.29 4.42
C LYS A 489 4.41 15.77 4.45
N VAL A 490 3.28 15.15 4.67
CA VAL A 490 3.11 13.69 4.51
C VAL A 490 2.17 13.42 3.36
N PHE A 491 2.49 12.47 2.52
CA PHE A 491 1.72 12.12 1.33
C PHE A 491 1.07 10.76 1.49
N ILE A 492 -0.20 10.65 1.11
CA ILE A 492 -0.84 9.37 0.83
C ILE A 492 -0.44 8.91 -0.57
N SER A 493 0.06 7.67 -0.70
CA SER A 493 0.48 7.09 -1.98
C SER A 493 -0.61 6.19 -2.54
N LEU A 494 -0.99 6.40 -3.79
CA LEU A 494 -2.14 5.78 -4.43
C LEU A 494 -1.82 5.32 -5.84
N THR A 495 -2.38 4.17 -6.26
CA THR A 495 -2.32 3.66 -7.63
C THR A 495 -3.24 4.45 -8.57
N HIS A 496 -3.40 3.99 -9.81
CA HIS A 496 -4.36 4.55 -10.76
C HIS A 496 -5.83 4.14 -10.50
N TYR A 497 -6.10 3.22 -9.56
CA TYR A 497 -7.46 2.80 -9.21
C TYR A 497 -8.21 3.95 -8.52
N TRP A 498 -9.36 4.36 -9.06
CA TRP A 498 -10.11 5.48 -8.50
C TRP A 498 -11.44 5.03 -7.88
N ASN A 499 -12.40 4.55 -8.69
CA ASN A 499 -13.65 3.95 -8.24
C ASN A 499 -13.81 2.51 -8.73
N TRP A 500 -12.73 1.82 -9.00
CA TRP A 500 -12.71 0.43 -9.43
C TRP A 500 -11.36 -0.19 -9.11
N THR A 501 -11.34 -1.49 -8.85
CA THR A 501 -10.12 -2.26 -8.66
C THR A 501 -10.16 -3.54 -9.46
N SER A 502 -9.00 -4.07 -9.83
CA SER A 502 -8.88 -5.38 -10.48
C SER A 502 -8.78 -6.53 -9.48
N ASN A 503 -8.64 -6.24 -8.18
CA ASN A 503 -8.45 -7.22 -7.12
C ASN A 503 -9.43 -6.94 -5.98
N PRO A 504 -10.17 -7.94 -5.48
CA PRO A 504 -11.17 -7.76 -4.42
C PRO A 504 -10.57 -7.35 -3.06
N TYR A 505 -9.27 -7.51 -2.87
CA TYR A 505 -8.55 -7.07 -1.66
C TYR A 505 -7.98 -5.66 -1.76
N PHE A 506 -8.23 -4.93 -2.85
CA PHE A 506 -7.81 -3.55 -3.02
C PHE A 506 -8.95 -2.60 -2.69
N TYR A 507 -8.60 -1.41 -2.25
CA TYR A 507 -9.53 -0.32 -1.94
C TYR A 507 -9.63 0.66 -3.12
N HIS A 508 -10.67 1.46 -3.15
CA HIS A 508 -10.77 2.57 -4.09
C HIS A 508 -9.96 3.76 -3.58
N SER A 509 -9.06 4.31 -4.38
CA SER A 509 -8.25 5.48 -4.01
C SER A 509 -9.11 6.67 -3.57
N ARG A 510 -10.23 6.91 -4.27
CA ARG A 510 -11.15 7.98 -3.92
C ARG A 510 -11.77 7.78 -2.54
N GLU A 511 -12.22 6.59 -2.23
CA GLU A 511 -12.81 6.26 -0.93
C GLU A 511 -11.81 6.48 0.22
N LEU A 512 -10.54 6.06 0.05
CA LEU A 512 -9.50 6.34 1.03
C LEU A 512 -9.24 7.83 1.21
N LEU A 513 -9.27 8.61 0.13
CA LEU A 513 -9.11 10.07 0.20
C LEU A 513 -10.29 10.74 0.90
N GLU A 514 -11.53 10.31 0.62
CA GLU A 514 -12.74 10.81 1.29
C GLU A 514 -12.71 10.47 2.79
N GLN A 515 -12.36 9.25 3.18
CA GLN A 515 -12.19 8.88 4.60
C GLN A 515 -11.05 9.65 5.29
N LEU A 516 -9.94 9.93 4.58
CA LEU A 516 -8.87 10.77 5.13
C LEU A 516 -9.34 12.21 5.37
N LEU A 517 -10.22 12.75 4.53
CA LEU A 517 -10.88 14.03 4.75
C LEU A 517 -11.78 13.98 5.99
N ASP A 518 -12.60 12.94 6.15
CA ASP A 518 -13.47 12.77 7.30
C ASP A 518 -12.68 12.75 8.61
N TYR A 519 -11.61 11.96 8.70
CA TYR A 519 -10.71 11.98 9.86
C TYR A 519 -10.05 13.35 10.07
N SER A 520 -9.63 14.02 8.98
CA SER A 520 -8.99 15.33 9.06
C SER A 520 -9.94 16.38 9.61
N HIS A 521 -11.18 16.43 9.13
CA HIS A 521 -12.19 17.37 9.57
C HIS A 521 -12.61 17.10 11.03
N THR A 522 -12.69 15.84 11.41
CA THR A 522 -13.13 15.39 12.73
C THR A 522 -12.05 15.54 13.79
N GLU A 523 -10.84 15.04 13.57
CA GLU A 523 -9.77 14.94 14.57
C GLU A 523 -8.69 16.04 14.43
N GLY A 524 -8.98 17.10 13.67
CA GLY A 524 -8.09 18.22 13.38
C GLY A 524 -7.33 18.03 12.07
N ASP A 525 -7.51 18.99 11.15
CA ASP A 525 -6.87 18.92 9.83
C ASP A 525 -5.36 19.18 9.91
N PHE A 526 -4.61 18.53 9.02
CA PHE A 526 -3.16 18.64 8.90
C PHE A 526 -2.74 18.71 7.43
N GLU A 527 -1.53 19.16 7.18
CA GLU A 527 -1.04 19.39 5.81
C GLU A 527 -0.57 18.08 5.15
N TRP A 528 -1.53 17.18 4.89
CA TRP A 528 -1.30 16.02 4.06
C TRP A 528 -1.39 16.36 2.55
N ALA A 529 -0.80 15.54 1.72
CA ALA A 529 -0.63 15.72 0.29
C ALA A 529 -0.88 14.39 -0.44
N ILE A 530 -0.95 14.41 -1.77
CA ILE A 530 -1.26 13.25 -2.61
C ILE A 530 -0.05 12.87 -3.44
N ALA A 531 0.33 11.60 -3.40
CA ALA A 531 1.33 10.93 -4.22
C ALA A 531 0.62 9.92 -5.11
N GLN A 532 0.20 10.34 -6.32
CA GLN A 532 -0.57 9.53 -7.25
C GLN A 532 0.33 8.83 -8.27
N HIS A 533 0.00 7.58 -8.63
CA HIS A 533 0.70 6.79 -9.65
C HIS A 533 -0.23 6.56 -10.87
N PRO A 534 -0.35 7.52 -11.80
CA PRO A 534 -1.30 7.47 -12.92
C PRO A 534 -0.76 6.67 -14.11
N TYR A 535 -0.28 5.46 -13.89
CA TYR A 535 0.14 4.58 -14.96
C TYR A 535 -0.98 4.36 -16.00
N PRO A 536 -0.67 3.97 -17.24
CA PRO A 536 -1.67 3.51 -18.21
C PRO A 536 -2.54 2.37 -17.63
N GLU A 537 -3.77 2.21 -18.16
CA GLU A 537 -4.69 1.13 -17.75
C GLU A 537 -4.04 -0.25 -17.79
N ASP A 538 -3.27 -0.53 -18.85
CA ASP A 538 -2.35 -1.66 -18.92
C ASP A 538 -0.92 -1.13 -18.82
N LEU A 539 -0.24 -1.49 -17.75
CA LEU A 539 1.15 -1.06 -17.50
C LEU A 539 2.13 -1.46 -18.62
N ARG A 540 1.81 -2.49 -19.39
CA ARG A 540 2.64 -2.95 -20.51
C ARG A 540 2.37 -2.22 -21.83
N GLU A 541 1.22 -1.52 -21.95
CA GLU A 541 0.82 -0.76 -23.15
C GLU A 541 1.13 0.73 -22.97
N PRO A 542 2.09 1.31 -23.72
CA PRO A 542 2.47 2.72 -23.55
C PRO A 542 1.43 3.72 -24.10
N LYS A 543 0.46 3.28 -24.91
CA LYS A 543 -0.50 4.14 -25.61
C LYS A 543 -1.67 4.55 -24.72
N THR A 544 -1.37 5.29 -23.66
CA THR A 544 -2.35 5.71 -22.63
C THR A 544 -3.56 6.46 -23.19
N TRP A 545 -3.46 7.09 -24.37
CA TRP A 545 -4.61 7.72 -25.04
C TRP A 545 -5.68 6.72 -25.49
N LEU A 546 -5.36 5.41 -25.51
CA LEU A 546 -6.29 4.33 -25.84
C LEU A 546 -6.99 3.74 -24.60
N ASP A 547 -6.63 4.18 -23.39
CA ASP A 547 -7.24 3.71 -22.15
C ASP A 547 -8.77 3.81 -22.21
N LYS A 548 -9.48 2.74 -21.81
CA LYS A 548 -10.94 2.61 -21.95
C LYS A 548 -11.68 2.76 -20.63
N LYS A 549 -11.08 2.40 -19.50
CA LYS A 549 -11.70 2.48 -18.16
C LYS A 549 -11.57 3.86 -17.52
N VAL A 550 -11.58 4.90 -18.34
CA VAL A 550 -11.46 6.30 -17.91
C VAL A 550 -12.61 7.13 -18.45
N SER A 551 -13.10 8.05 -17.63
CA SER A 551 -14.03 9.13 -17.98
C SER A 551 -13.53 10.45 -17.42
N PHE A 552 -14.18 11.58 -17.79
CA PHE A 552 -13.82 12.91 -17.31
C PHE A 552 -14.85 13.41 -16.28
N ASP A 553 -15.15 12.57 -15.30
CA ASP A 553 -16.00 12.87 -14.14
C ASP A 553 -15.40 12.21 -12.88
N PHE A 554 -15.91 12.53 -11.69
CA PHE A 554 -15.43 11.98 -10.46
C PHE A 554 -15.78 10.50 -10.24
N ASP A 555 -16.65 9.92 -11.06
CA ASP A 555 -17.05 8.52 -11.01
C ASP A 555 -16.23 7.63 -11.96
N THR A 556 -15.19 8.19 -12.58
CA THR A 556 -14.24 7.43 -13.41
C THR A 556 -13.71 6.19 -12.67
N LYS A 557 -13.51 5.10 -13.40
CA LYS A 557 -12.93 3.88 -12.82
C LYS A 557 -11.45 4.06 -12.46
N LEU A 558 -10.68 4.65 -13.37
CA LEU A 558 -9.24 4.86 -13.24
C LEU A 558 -8.88 6.34 -13.43
N ILE A 559 -7.78 6.77 -12.82
CA ILE A 559 -7.06 7.99 -13.18
C ILE A 559 -5.73 7.59 -13.79
N THR A 560 -5.62 7.74 -15.11
CA THR A 560 -4.40 7.52 -15.90
C THR A 560 -3.92 8.83 -16.48
N PHE A 561 -2.86 8.82 -17.28
CA PHE A 561 -2.43 10.02 -17.99
C PHE A 561 -3.52 10.60 -18.91
N LYS A 562 -4.47 9.75 -19.39
CA LYS A 562 -5.54 10.21 -20.27
C LYS A 562 -6.52 11.17 -19.62
N ASN A 563 -6.78 11.02 -18.31
CA ASN A 563 -7.78 11.81 -17.58
C ASN A 563 -7.27 12.41 -16.25
N THR A 564 -5.99 12.73 -16.16
CA THR A 564 -5.38 13.37 -14.98
C THR A 564 -6.09 14.69 -14.60
N GLU A 565 -6.86 15.31 -15.52
CA GLU A 565 -7.73 16.45 -15.26
C GLU A 565 -8.74 16.16 -14.14
N VAL A 566 -9.15 14.91 -13.96
CA VAL A 566 -10.08 14.52 -12.87
C VAL A 566 -9.43 14.76 -11.50
N LEU A 567 -8.21 14.31 -11.30
CA LEU A 567 -7.45 14.57 -10.06
C LEU A 567 -7.19 16.07 -9.86
N ASN A 568 -6.84 16.78 -10.96
CA ASN A 568 -6.65 18.23 -10.96
C ASN A 568 -7.92 19.00 -10.54
N ALA A 569 -9.10 18.52 -10.91
CA ALA A 569 -10.37 19.11 -10.51
C ALA A 569 -10.73 18.72 -9.06
N TRP A 570 -10.53 17.43 -8.69
CA TRP A 570 -10.87 16.91 -7.38
C TRP A 570 -10.13 17.65 -6.25
N VAL A 571 -8.83 17.87 -6.41
CA VAL A 571 -7.99 18.51 -5.38
C VAL A 571 -8.32 19.98 -5.15
N LYS A 572 -9.12 20.60 -6.01
CA LYS A 572 -9.56 22.00 -5.92
C LYS A 572 -10.94 22.15 -5.29
N GLN A 573 -11.63 21.08 -4.95
CA GLN A 573 -12.91 21.13 -4.28
C GLN A 573 -12.76 21.81 -2.89
N PRO A 574 -13.71 22.65 -2.45
CA PRO A 574 -13.62 23.39 -1.19
C PRO A 574 -13.33 22.51 0.02
N GLU A 575 -13.95 21.32 0.09
CA GLU A 575 -13.81 20.33 1.16
C GLU A 575 -12.40 19.70 1.22
N VAL A 576 -11.66 19.71 0.11
CA VAL A 576 -10.31 19.16 0.03
C VAL A 576 -9.23 20.15 0.44
N LEU A 577 -9.55 21.45 0.47
CA LEU A 577 -8.57 22.49 0.77
C LEU A 577 -8.07 22.41 2.22
N TYR A 578 -6.77 22.60 2.42
CA TYR A 578 -6.17 22.81 3.75
C TYR A 578 -6.04 24.31 4.03
N LYS A 579 -6.79 24.80 5.01
CA LYS A 579 -6.79 26.26 5.37
C LYS A 579 -6.99 27.15 4.14
N GLY A 580 -7.90 26.75 3.25
CA GLY A 580 -8.25 27.50 2.03
C GLY A 580 -7.23 27.38 0.89
N LYS A 581 -6.22 26.54 1.02
CA LYS A 581 -5.19 26.29 -0.02
C LYS A 581 -5.30 24.87 -0.54
N LYS A 582 -5.09 24.72 -1.85
CA LYS A 582 -4.98 23.42 -2.51
C LYS A 582 -3.88 22.55 -1.86
N ARG A 583 -4.16 21.28 -1.61
CA ARG A 583 -3.15 20.31 -1.17
C ARG A 583 -2.17 20.04 -2.29
N THR A 584 -0.92 19.73 -1.94
CA THR A 584 0.12 19.37 -2.90
C THR A 584 -0.18 18.03 -3.56
N VAL A 585 0.01 17.94 -4.87
CA VAL A 585 -0.14 16.69 -5.62
C VAL A 585 1.14 16.41 -6.41
N TYR A 586 1.79 15.30 -6.11
CA TYR A 586 2.89 14.76 -6.88
C TYR A 586 2.43 13.50 -7.61
N LEU A 587 2.75 13.40 -8.89
CA LEU A 587 2.71 12.14 -9.60
C LEU A 587 4.04 11.44 -9.31
N SER A 588 4.09 10.73 -8.19
CA SER A 588 5.35 10.35 -7.52
C SER A 588 5.99 9.09 -8.07
N GLU A 589 5.23 8.31 -8.83
CA GLU A 589 5.69 7.14 -9.55
C GLU A 589 4.87 6.99 -10.84
N ASN A 590 5.54 7.06 -11.98
CA ASN A 590 4.84 7.02 -13.24
C ASN A 590 5.81 6.93 -14.43
N GLY A 591 5.31 6.41 -15.55
CA GLY A 591 6.06 6.26 -16.78
C GLY A 591 5.29 5.40 -17.76
N THR A 592 5.83 5.21 -18.95
CA THR A 592 5.30 4.33 -19.98
C THR A 592 6.29 3.23 -20.31
N ASN A 593 5.80 2.01 -20.51
CA ASN A 593 6.63 0.85 -20.79
C ASN A 593 7.00 0.75 -22.28
N SER A 594 8.17 0.18 -22.57
CA SER A 594 8.51 -0.30 -23.92
C SER A 594 8.51 -1.84 -23.91
N PRO A 595 7.60 -2.52 -24.61
CA PRO A 595 7.54 -3.98 -24.61
C PRO A 595 8.86 -4.63 -25.02
N THR A 596 9.57 -4.05 -26.01
CA THR A 596 10.90 -4.45 -26.47
C THR A 596 11.80 -3.23 -26.69
N TYR A 597 13.04 -3.44 -27.12
CA TYR A 597 13.91 -2.36 -27.59
C TYR A 597 13.80 -2.11 -29.11
N SER A 598 12.74 -2.58 -29.78
CA SER A 598 12.50 -2.24 -31.17
C SER A 598 12.31 -0.73 -31.35
N VAL A 599 12.68 -0.21 -32.51
CA VAL A 599 12.51 1.22 -32.82
C VAL A 599 11.04 1.65 -32.66
N LYS A 600 10.09 0.78 -33.04
CA LYS A 600 8.65 1.03 -32.90
C LYS A 600 8.25 1.18 -31.44
N ASP A 601 8.57 0.19 -30.60
CA ASP A 601 8.17 0.14 -29.20
C ASP A 601 8.78 1.30 -28.40
N LEU A 602 10.04 1.62 -28.67
CA LEU A 602 10.72 2.78 -28.07
C LEU A 602 10.09 4.12 -28.44
N LYS A 603 9.61 4.26 -29.71
CA LYS A 603 8.88 5.45 -30.14
C LYS A 603 7.48 5.53 -29.55
N GLU A 604 6.78 4.40 -29.41
CA GLU A 604 5.48 4.34 -28.75
C GLU A 604 5.59 4.69 -27.24
N GLN A 605 6.64 4.23 -26.55
CA GLN A 605 6.95 4.65 -25.20
C GLN A 605 7.12 6.17 -25.10
N ALA A 606 7.95 6.74 -25.98
CA ALA A 606 8.21 8.18 -26.03
C ALA A 606 6.95 8.99 -26.34
N ALA A 607 6.09 8.50 -27.24
CA ALA A 607 4.81 9.11 -27.57
C ALA A 607 3.85 9.14 -26.37
N GLY A 608 3.79 8.03 -25.58
CA GLY A 608 3.00 7.99 -24.36
C GLY A 608 3.44 9.04 -23.35
N MET A 609 4.75 9.22 -23.18
CA MET A 609 5.27 10.27 -22.30
C MET A 609 5.07 11.68 -22.82
N ALA A 610 5.23 11.91 -24.13
CA ALA A 610 4.93 13.21 -24.74
C ALA A 610 3.47 13.60 -24.50
N TYR A 611 2.54 12.65 -24.68
CA TYR A 611 1.12 12.82 -24.38
C TYR A 611 0.90 13.21 -22.90
N ALA A 612 1.44 12.42 -21.95
CA ALA A 612 1.30 12.65 -20.52
C ALA A 612 1.84 14.04 -20.12
N LEU A 613 3.05 14.37 -20.53
CA LEU A 613 3.71 15.61 -20.14
C LEU A 613 3.03 16.86 -20.72
N LYS A 614 2.54 16.78 -21.96
CA LYS A 614 1.74 17.87 -22.56
C LYS A 614 0.46 18.14 -21.79
N LYS A 615 -0.24 17.10 -21.30
CA LYS A 615 -1.41 17.30 -20.44
C LYS A 615 -1.03 17.94 -19.11
N ILE A 616 -0.05 17.38 -18.40
CA ILE A 616 0.36 17.83 -17.07
C ILE A 616 0.88 19.28 -17.08
N LYS A 617 1.46 19.72 -18.16
CA LYS A 617 1.94 21.11 -18.32
C LYS A 617 0.87 22.14 -17.97
N TYR A 618 -0.37 21.88 -18.34
CA TYR A 618 -1.51 22.80 -18.17
C TYR A 618 -2.31 22.57 -16.88
N LEU A 619 -1.99 21.55 -16.10
CA LEU A 619 -2.74 21.19 -14.89
C LEU A 619 -2.08 21.82 -13.65
N ASP A 620 -2.60 22.97 -13.20
CA ASP A 620 -2.11 23.71 -12.04
C ASP A 620 -2.40 23.01 -10.71
N GLY A 621 -3.29 22.01 -10.70
CA GLY A 621 -3.53 21.12 -9.56
C GLY A 621 -2.40 20.14 -9.33
N ILE A 622 -1.57 19.84 -10.34
CA ILE A 622 -0.43 18.92 -10.25
C ILE A 622 0.86 19.71 -10.04
N ASP A 623 1.56 19.45 -8.95
CA ASP A 623 2.75 20.21 -8.53
C ASP A 623 4.07 19.57 -8.95
N GLY A 624 4.13 18.24 -9.15
CA GLY A 624 5.35 17.52 -9.52
C GLY A 624 5.08 16.25 -10.30
N PHE A 625 6.10 15.78 -10.99
CA PHE A 625 6.08 14.58 -11.82
C PHE A 625 7.41 13.86 -11.65
N GLN A 626 7.45 12.80 -10.83
CA GLN A 626 8.65 11.99 -10.63
C GLN A 626 8.60 10.79 -11.56
N TYR A 627 9.43 10.83 -12.60
CA TYR A 627 9.51 9.76 -13.59
C TYR A 627 10.07 8.47 -12.96
N HIS A 628 9.36 7.38 -13.06
CA HIS A 628 9.79 6.06 -12.68
C HIS A 628 9.97 5.20 -13.94
N ASN A 629 11.13 4.72 -14.23
CA ASN A 629 12.33 4.61 -13.45
C ASN A 629 13.49 5.33 -14.17
N TRP A 630 14.58 5.63 -13.43
CA TRP A 630 15.78 6.18 -14.07
C TRP A 630 16.37 5.23 -15.12
N GLN A 631 16.43 3.93 -14.80
CA GLN A 631 16.99 2.90 -15.63
C GLN A 631 16.09 1.66 -15.57
N ASP A 632 15.92 0.95 -16.68
CA ASP A 632 15.15 -0.28 -16.72
C ASP A 632 15.62 -1.27 -15.65
N ASN A 633 14.70 -1.95 -14.98
CA ASN A 633 14.98 -2.85 -13.87
C ASN A 633 14.32 -4.21 -14.08
N ARG A 634 15.13 -5.28 -14.17
CA ARG A 634 14.62 -6.64 -14.39
C ARG A 634 13.76 -7.15 -13.22
N LYS A 635 14.01 -6.64 -12.00
CA LYS A 635 13.24 -7.02 -10.79
C LYS A 635 11.83 -6.45 -10.75
N GLU A 636 11.48 -5.57 -11.67
CA GLU A 636 10.14 -4.99 -11.81
C GLU A 636 9.33 -5.74 -12.89
N GLY A 637 9.30 -7.07 -12.85
CA GLY A 637 8.56 -7.91 -13.80
C GLY A 637 9.05 -7.78 -15.25
N GLY A 638 10.32 -7.39 -15.46
CA GLY A 638 10.92 -7.20 -16.77
C GLY A 638 10.42 -5.97 -17.53
N LEU A 639 9.74 -5.04 -16.85
CA LEU A 639 9.27 -3.78 -17.41
C LEU A 639 10.44 -2.90 -17.86
N ARG A 640 10.23 -2.22 -19.00
CA ARG A 640 11.18 -1.27 -19.59
C ARG A 640 10.62 0.15 -19.54
N ILE A 641 10.30 0.59 -18.32
CA ILE A 641 9.76 1.94 -18.08
C ILE A 641 10.89 2.99 -18.06
N GLY A 642 12.11 2.59 -17.68
CA GLY A 642 13.25 3.50 -17.47
C GLY A 642 13.54 4.47 -18.62
N LEU A 643 14.16 5.59 -18.29
CA LEU A 643 14.73 6.54 -19.26
C LEU A 643 15.93 5.95 -19.99
N ARG A 644 16.65 5.03 -19.33
CA ARG A 644 17.79 4.28 -19.85
C ARG A 644 17.44 2.80 -19.96
N ARG A 645 18.15 2.11 -20.89
CA ARG A 645 18.10 0.66 -21.06
C ARG A 645 18.62 -0.07 -19.82
N PHE A 646 18.43 -1.39 -19.76
CA PHE A 646 19.10 -2.22 -18.75
C PHE A 646 20.61 -2.01 -18.77
N PRO A 647 21.29 -2.02 -17.59
CA PRO A 647 22.76 -1.89 -17.52
C PRO A 647 23.49 -3.00 -18.30
N ASP A 648 22.85 -4.18 -18.43
CA ASP A 648 23.34 -5.38 -19.09
C ASP A 648 22.61 -5.67 -20.42
N ALA A 649 22.02 -4.67 -21.07
CA ALA A 649 21.42 -4.85 -22.40
C ALA A 649 22.49 -5.24 -23.42
N GLU A 650 22.18 -6.21 -24.31
CA GLU A 650 23.11 -6.69 -25.34
C GLU A 650 23.53 -5.56 -26.28
N GLU A 651 22.54 -4.72 -26.69
CA GLU A 651 22.77 -3.56 -27.51
C GLU A 651 22.66 -2.30 -26.64
N ASP A 652 23.69 -1.44 -26.65
CA ASP A 652 23.73 -0.15 -25.96
C ASP A 652 23.39 -0.26 -24.45
N PRO A 653 24.24 -0.96 -23.63
CA PRO A 653 24.02 -1.15 -22.20
C PRO A 653 23.87 0.19 -21.46
N GLY A 654 22.76 0.39 -20.74
CA GLY A 654 22.49 1.64 -20.03
C GLY A 654 22.27 2.85 -20.93
N GLY A 655 22.12 2.68 -22.25
CA GLY A 655 21.94 3.73 -23.22
C GLY A 655 20.66 4.54 -23.05
N LYS A 656 20.67 5.80 -23.47
CA LYS A 656 19.50 6.70 -23.44
C LYS A 656 18.43 6.23 -24.45
N LYS A 657 17.19 6.10 -24.01
CA LYS A 657 16.07 5.75 -24.88
C LYS A 657 15.43 7.01 -25.50
N PRO A 658 14.62 6.92 -26.56
CA PRO A 658 13.88 8.07 -27.12
C PRO A 658 13.07 8.84 -26.06
N VAL A 659 12.49 8.17 -25.08
CA VAL A 659 11.77 8.78 -23.96
C VAL A 659 12.65 9.66 -23.08
N TRP A 660 13.96 9.43 -23.04
CA TRP A 660 14.93 10.31 -22.38
C TRP A 660 14.86 11.73 -22.93
N TYR A 661 14.93 11.87 -24.27
CA TYR A 661 14.93 13.17 -24.95
C TYR A 661 13.60 13.89 -24.80
N VAL A 662 12.49 13.16 -24.76
CA VAL A 662 11.19 13.74 -24.42
C VAL A 662 11.21 14.33 -23.02
N TYR A 663 11.72 13.58 -22.04
CA TYR A 663 11.78 14.05 -20.66
C TYR A 663 12.77 15.20 -20.48
N GLU A 664 13.92 15.14 -21.14
CA GLU A 664 14.93 16.22 -21.15
C GLU A 664 14.33 17.52 -21.71
N ALA A 665 13.61 17.46 -22.84
CA ALA A 665 13.02 18.61 -23.51
C ALA A 665 11.81 19.22 -22.78
N PHE A 666 11.13 18.46 -21.90
CA PHE A 666 9.93 18.92 -21.20
C PHE A 666 10.17 20.21 -20.42
N GLY A 667 9.34 21.24 -20.67
CA GLY A 667 9.43 22.55 -20.05
C GLY A 667 10.56 23.45 -20.56
N THR A 668 11.29 23.04 -21.61
CA THR A 668 12.34 23.84 -22.27
C THR A 668 11.82 24.51 -23.56
N SER A 669 12.64 25.37 -24.18
CA SER A 669 12.34 25.97 -25.48
C SER A 669 12.32 24.96 -26.65
N HIS A 670 12.91 23.78 -26.48
CA HIS A 670 12.98 22.70 -27.47
C HIS A 670 11.86 21.68 -27.34
N GLU A 671 10.93 21.87 -26.39
CA GLU A 671 9.85 20.92 -26.12
C GLU A 671 9.04 20.58 -27.38
N ASP A 672 8.55 21.60 -28.09
CA ASP A 672 7.70 21.37 -29.27
C ASP A 672 8.47 20.67 -30.39
N GLU A 673 9.74 21.03 -30.63
CA GLU A 673 10.61 20.37 -31.62
C GLU A 673 10.72 18.86 -31.37
N VAL A 674 10.96 18.46 -30.10
CA VAL A 674 11.08 17.05 -29.73
C VAL A 674 9.75 16.32 -29.66
N PHE A 675 8.68 16.99 -29.22
CA PHE A 675 7.38 16.33 -29.00
C PHE A 675 6.57 16.17 -30.29
N ASP A 676 6.67 17.11 -31.22
CA ASP A 676 5.82 17.16 -32.43
C ASP A 676 5.97 15.94 -33.33
N GLN A 677 7.14 15.30 -33.32
CA GLN A 677 7.36 14.05 -34.06
C GLN A 677 6.49 12.87 -33.59
N TYR A 678 5.87 12.95 -32.40
CA TYR A 678 5.02 11.90 -31.85
C TYR A 678 3.53 12.12 -32.13
N LYS A 679 3.11 13.25 -32.66
CA LYS A 679 1.71 13.55 -32.98
C LYS A 679 1.10 12.50 -33.91
N GLU A 680 1.82 12.06 -34.94
CA GLU A 680 1.38 11.05 -35.90
C GLU A 680 1.12 9.70 -35.20
N ILE A 681 1.99 9.29 -34.23
CA ILE A 681 1.82 8.04 -33.45
C ILE A 681 0.59 8.11 -32.54
N ILE A 682 0.32 9.28 -31.96
CA ILE A 682 -0.83 9.54 -31.09
C ILE A 682 -2.12 9.65 -31.94
N GLY A 683 -2.02 10.09 -33.18
CA GLY A 683 -3.14 10.33 -34.10
C GLY A 683 -3.80 11.71 -33.92
N ILE A 684 -3.00 12.75 -33.67
CA ILE A 684 -3.45 14.14 -33.47
C ILE A 684 -2.72 15.09 -34.41
N GLU A 685 -3.36 16.19 -34.77
CA GLU A 685 -2.74 17.29 -35.54
C GLU A 685 -2.12 18.35 -34.60
N ASN A 686 -2.78 18.61 -33.46
CA ASN A 686 -2.29 19.58 -32.50
C ASN A 686 -2.51 19.09 -31.04
N TRP A 687 -1.71 19.63 -30.10
CA TRP A 687 -1.73 19.24 -28.69
C TRP A 687 -2.99 19.69 -27.94
N ASP A 688 -3.78 20.60 -28.49
CA ASP A 688 -5.04 21.01 -27.86
C ASP A 688 -6.12 19.92 -27.92
N GLU A 689 -6.01 18.96 -28.82
CA GLU A 689 -6.97 17.86 -29.00
C GLU A 689 -6.96 16.88 -27.82
N ILE A 690 -5.83 16.75 -27.11
CA ILE A 690 -5.73 15.85 -25.96
C ILE A 690 -6.27 16.46 -24.65
N ARG A 691 -6.62 17.75 -24.64
CA ARG A 691 -7.06 18.46 -23.44
C ARG A 691 -8.57 18.33 -23.27
N HIS A 692 -9.00 17.91 -22.10
CA HIS A 692 -10.40 18.00 -21.71
C HIS A 692 -10.69 19.45 -21.26
N LYS A 693 -11.65 20.11 -21.89
CA LYS A 693 -11.98 21.53 -21.66
C LYS A 693 -13.29 21.73 -20.89
N GLU A 694 -14.12 20.69 -20.81
CA GLU A 694 -15.39 20.76 -20.12
C GLU A 694 -15.20 20.70 -18.59
N PRO A 695 -16.11 21.31 -17.82
CA PRO A 695 -16.09 21.22 -16.36
C PRO A 695 -16.21 19.76 -15.87
N ILE A 696 -15.33 19.37 -14.96
CA ILE A 696 -15.34 18.06 -14.31
C ILE A 696 -16.09 18.17 -12.97
N GLY A 697 -17.05 17.29 -12.73
CA GLY A 697 -17.86 17.23 -11.53
C GLY A 697 -18.46 15.85 -11.31
N LYS A 698 -19.38 15.75 -10.35
CA LYS A 698 -20.19 14.54 -10.18
C LYS A 698 -21.07 14.35 -11.42
N LYS A 699 -21.16 13.12 -11.90
CA LYS A 699 -22.03 12.79 -13.03
C LYS A 699 -23.46 13.23 -12.69
N LYS A 700 -24.08 14.06 -13.52
CA LYS A 700 -25.51 14.34 -13.36
C LYS A 700 -26.25 13.02 -13.56
N VAL A 701 -26.96 12.57 -12.54
CA VAL A 701 -27.93 11.46 -12.68
C VAL A 701 -29.05 12.02 -13.55
N GLU A 702 -29.13 11.53 -14.81
CA GLU A 702 -30.26 11.80 -15.70
C GLU A 702 -31.50 11.02 -15.29
#